data_3a1d8f9ce126524350ae157d0e096cd1
#
_entry.id   3a1d8f9ce126524350ae157d0e096cd1
#
_cell.length_a   1.000
_cell.length_b   1.000
_cell.length_c   1.000
_cell.angle_alpha   90.00
_cell.angle_beta   90.00
_cell.angle_gamma   90.00
#
_symmetry.space_group_name_H-M   'P 1'
#
loop_
_entity.id
_entity.type
_entity.pdbx_description
1 polymer ?
#
loop_
_entity_poly.entity_id
_entity_poly.type
_entity_poly.pdbx_seq_one_letter_code
_entity_poly.pdbx_strand_id
1 'polypeptide(L)'
;MTVKDLKSYQILNEKHVKELNSEGILLEHKKTGARVFLLSNDDENKVFCIGFRTPPSDSTGVPHIMEHSVLCGSAKFPVKDPFVELVKGSLNTFLNAMTYPDKTVYPVASCNDKDFQNLMDVYMDAVLHPNIYKEEKIFRQEGWHYEMESADSPITVNGVVYNEMKGAFSSPEGVLDRYTQNTLYPDTCYTHESGGAPEVIPELTYENFLNFHRKFYHPSNSFIYLYGNMDMAEKLDWLDREYLSHYDRQPVDSEIHYQKPFDAPKDREIFYPITEDEPEDHATYLSVNTVVGDDLDPILYMAFQILEYVLLDAPGAVLKKELISAGIGQDILGSYENGILQPYFSVIAKNADSSQKEAFLKTVKGTLKKLADDGINQKSLLAGINYYEFRSREADFGNAPKGLMYGLQCLDSWLYGGDPLMHLEYEETFAFLKKAAKEGYFEELIRKYLLDNPFEAVITVSPKRGLTAIEDEKLREKLEAYKKSLGAEEIQAIVDGTKELKEYQDTPSPKEDLEKIPLLKRSDIRKEAEKFILAEREIGGTKVLAHELFTSGIGYLRVMFRTDRVPSRDLPYVGLLKAVLGFVDTTKHTYSDLSDEINLNTGGITLSVSSYADSRKQGAFTGIFTASARVLCEKLDFGFSAIAEILLDSILDDEKRLGEIVAETKSKSQMRLNQAAHSAAVMRASSYFSAESAIDDCTGGIGFYQFLEETAKHFEEKKGEVIAKLKETAARLFTKENMLISYTAAADDQAGLEAALPLLKERLPQGDGTVYPFEWKKENLNEGFMTSSQVNYLARCGNFVEKGLAYKGTLRTLKVILGYDYLWINVRVKGGAYGVMNGAGRFGDSYFVSYRDPNLRETNEVYEGIVPYLEQFEADERDMTKFVIGTISDLDAPLLPPYKGIRADAAWFTGVTDAMIQKERDEILAVTPEDIRALAPIIRAVLSEQSICAIGNAEKVKANQDLFKTVKNLFN
;
A
#
# COMPACT_ATOMS: atom_id res chain seq x y z
N MET A 1 11.36 34.86 17.51
CA MET A 1 11.36 34.06 18.76
C MET A 1 11.98 32.72 18.41
N THR A 2 12.80 32.16 19.24
CA THR A 2 13.38 30.83 19.02
C THR A 2 12.72 29.81 19.94
N VAL A 3 12.88 28.53 19.66
CA VAL A 3 12.37 27.44 20.54
C VAL A 3 12.87 27.60 21.97
N LYS A 4 14.11 28.10 22.16
CA LYS A 4 14.72 28.35 23.50
C LYS A 4 14.04 29.47 24.30
N ASP A 5 13.30 30.33 23.64
CA ASP A 5 12.59 31.46 24.31
C ASP A 5 11.23 31.02 24.87
N LEU A 6 10.72 29.84 24.51
CA LEU A 6 9.43 29.33 24.94
C LEU A 6 9.49 28.79 26.37
N LYS A 7 8.77 29.47 27.30
CA LYS A 7 8.75 29.09 28.72
C LYS A 7 7.90 27.86 29.03
N SER A 8 6.93 27.55 28.17
CA SER A 8 5.99 26.42 28.34
C SER A 8 6.64 25.07 28.11
N TYR A 9 7.78 25.06 27.42
CA TYR A 9 8.50 23.82 27.11
C TYR A 9 9.82 23.71 27.87
N GLN A 10 10.24 22.48 28.10
CA GLN A 10 11.56 22.10 28.57
C GLN A 10 12.28 21.35 27.45
N ILE A 11 13.44 21.83 27.02
CA ILE A 11 14.31 21.11 26.09
C ILE A 11 14.96 19.98 26.87
N LEU A 12 14.80 18.74 26.42
CA LEU A 12 15.41 17.56 27.01
C LEU A 12 16.69 17.17 26.27
N ASN A 13 16.71 17.32 24.94
CA ASN A 13 17.83 17.02 24.08
C ASN A 13 17.82 17.94 22.85
N GLU A 14 19.00 18.32 22.34
CA GLU A 14 19.15 19.07 21.09
C GLU A 14 20.39 18.52 20.35
N LYS A 15 20.22 18.12 19.08
CA LYS A 15 21.27 17.47 18.31
C LYS A 15 21.14 17.74 16.82
N HIS A 16 22.25 17.99 16.13
CA HIS A 16 22.29 17.95 14.67
C HIS A 16 22.37 16.50 14.19
N VAL A 17 21.40 16.08 13.40
CA VAL A 17 21.30 14.74 12.81
C VAL A 17 21.90 14.77 11.41
N LYS A 18 23.14 14.34 11.31
CA LYS A 18 23.95 14.43 10.08
C LYS A 18 23.32 13.65 8.92
N GLU A 19 22.84 12.45 9.19
CA GLU A 19 22.23 11.54 8.21
C GLU A 19 21.02 12.16 7.49
N LEU A 20 20.29 13.03 8.20
CA LEU A 20 19.07 13.67 7.71
C LEU A 20 19.26 15.15 7.39
N ASN A 21 20.48 15.69 7.60
CA ASN A 21 20.77 17.12 7.51
C ASN A 21 19.69 17.97 8.24
N SER A 22 19.40 17.60 9.49
CA SER A 22 18.28 18.15 10.26
C SER A 22 18.70 18.50 11.68
N GLU A 23 18.05 19.51 12.28
CA GLU A 23 18.19 19.83 13.71
C GLU A 23 17.08 19.10 14.49
N GLY A 24 17.48 18.14 15.33
CA GLY A 24 16.59 17.39 16.22
C GLY A 24 16.46 18.06 17.59
N ILE A 25 15.24 18.35 18.04
CA ILE A 25 15.00 18.91 19.38
C ILE A 25 13.90 18.14 20.08
N LEU A 26 14.24 17.45 21.17
CA LEU A 26 13.29 16.75 22.05
C LEU A 26 12.85 17.66 23.20
N LEU A 27 11.55 17.80 23.37
CA LEU A 27 10.97 18.67 24.40
C LEU A 27 9.87 17.94 25.20
N GLU A 28 9.61 18.49 26.38
CA GLU A 28 8.41 18.18 27.17
C GLU A 28 7.62 19.47 27.44
N HIS A 29 6.33 19.45 27.22
CA HIS A 29 5.45 20.54 27.66
C HIS A 29 5.27 20.50 29.17
N LYS A 30 5.75 21.51 29.89
CA LYS A 30 5.88 21.51 31.38
C LYS A 30 4.56 21.28 32.12
N LYS A 31 3.49 21.87 31.64
CA LYS A 31 2.19 21.80 32.29
C LYS A 31 1.54 20.42 32.15
N THR A 32 1.57 19.85 30.95
CA THR A 32 0.84 18.60 30.64
C THR A 32 1.73 17.36 30.64
N GLY A 33 3.05 17.51 30.44
CA GLY A 33 3.93 16.39 30.18
C GLY A 33 3.83 15.81 28.75
N ALA A 34 3.19 16.53 27.83
CA ALA A 34 3.18 16.14 26.41
C ALA A 34 4.61 16.08 25.86
N ARG A 35 4.93 14.98 25.18
CA ARG A 35 6.24 14.76 24.56
C ARG A 35 6.22 15.37 23.18
N VAL A 36 7.24 16.15 22.83
CA VAL A 36 7.32 16.83 21.54
C VAL A 36 8.68 16.59 20.93
N PHE A 37 8.72 16.17 19.68
CA PHE A 37 9.95 16.03 18.91
C PHE A 37 9.88 16.85 17.62
N LEU A 38 10.91 17.68 17.41
CA LEU A 38 11.07 18.52 16.23
C LEU A 38 12.23 17.99 15.41
N LEU A 39 12.05 17.90 14.10
CA LEU A 39 13.08 17.60 13.12
C LEU A 39 13.06 18.67 12.04
N SER A 40 13.83 19.76 12.28
CA SER A 40 13.86 20.95 11.43
C SER A 40 14.88 20.80 10.30
N ASN A 41 14.48 21.07 9.08
CA ASN A 41 15.31 21.02 7.87
C ASN A 41 14.69 21.88 6.75
N ASP A 42 15.20 21.77 5.52
CA ASP A 42 14.78 22.54 4.35
C ASP A 42 13.70 21.86 3.49
N ASP A 43 13.12 20.74 3.93
CA ASP A 43 12.05 20.06 3.20
C ASP A 43 10.74 20.87 3.29
N GLU A 44 10.23 21.28 2.13
CA GLU A 44 8.98 22.03 2.03
C GLU A 44 7.75 21.17 2.34
N ASN A 45 7.85 19.84 2.27
CA ASN A 45 6.75 18.94 2.61
C ASN A 45 6.68 18.70 4.12
N LYS A 46 6.04 19.64 4.81
CA LYS A 46 5.93 19.68 6.26
C LYS A 46 5.03 18.57 6.77
N VAL A 47 5.41 17.97 7.88
CA VAL A 47 4.63 16.91 8.54
C VAL A 47 4.36 17.29 9.99
N PHE A 48 3.11 17.11 10.40
CA PHE A 48 2.67 17.09 11.78
C PHE A 48 2.08 15.71 12.08
N CYS A 49 2.37 15.17 13.25
CA CYS A 49 1.73 13.95 13.74
C CYS A 49 1.49 14.08 15.24
N ILE A 50 0.28 13.76 15.69
CA ILE A 50 0.01 13.49 17.09
C ILE A 50 -0.36 12.03 17.26
N GLY A 51 0.36 11.33 18.15
CA GLY A 51 0.12 9.93 18.47
C GLY A 51 -0.16 9.72 19.95
N PHE A 52 -0.83 8.62 20.27
CA PHE A 52 -1.11 8.19 21.63
C PHE A 52 -0.75 6.72 21.80
N ARG A 53 -0.26 6.33 22.99
CA ARG A 53 -0.26 4.92 23.34
C ARG A 53 -1.71 4.47 23.60
N THR A 54 -2.15 3.45 22.89
CA THR A 54 -3.53 2.95 22.92
C THR A 54 -3.59 1.44 23.04
N PRO A 55 -2.94 0.84 24.07
CA PRO A 55 -2.93 -0.60 24.24
C PRO A 55 -4.34 -1.14 24.42
N PRO A 56 -4.81 -2.07 23.56
CA PRO A 56 -6.12 -2.73 23.72
C PRO A 56 -6.16 -3.63 24.95
N SER A 57 -7.31 -3.71 25.62
CA SER A 57 -7.57 -4.63 26.71
C SER A 57 -8.46 -5.82 26.33
N ASP A 58 -8.99 -5.79 25.12
CA ASP A 58 -9.82 -6.82 24.52
C ASP A 58 -9.76 -6.69 22.98
N SER A 59 -10.43 -7.58 22.25
CA SER A 59 -10.46 -7.60 20.79
C SER A 59 -11.70 -6.93 20.17
N THR A 60 -12.34 -6.00 20.90
CA THR A 60 -13.51 -5.25 20.38
C THR A 60 -13.15 -4.21 19.32
N GLY A 61 -11.84 -3.97 19.09
CA GLY A 61 -11.37 -2.98 18.12
C GLY A 61 -11.61 -1.53 18.56
N VAL A 62 -11.77 -1.29 19.85
CA VAL A 62 -12.02 0.06 20.37
C VAL A 62 -10.96 1.09 19.94
N PRO A 63 -9.63 0.76 19.82
CA PRO A 63 -8.65 1.71 19.29
C PRO A 63 -8.96 2.14 17.86
N HIS A 64 -9.32 1.21 16.99
CA HIS A 64 -9.61 1.43 15.57
C HIS A 64 -10.94 2.18 15.36
N ILE A 65 -12.00 1.76 16.08
CA ILE A 65 -13.27 2.47 16.05
C ILE A 65 -13.11 3.91 16.59
N MET A 66 -12.25 4.12 17.58
CA MET A 66 -11.92 5.46 18.08
C MET A 66 -11.17 6.29 17.05
N GLU A 67 -10.21 5.69 16.34
CA GLU A 67 -9.47 6.34 15.26
C GLU A 67 -10.41 6.96 14.22
N HIS A 68 -11.35 6.17 13.70
CA HIS A 68 -12.36 6.64 12.74
C HIS A 68 -13.26 7.73 13.36
N SER A 69 -13.76 7.46 14.57
CA SER A 69 -14.82 8.27 15.18
C SER A 69 -14.38 9.68 15.60
N VAL A 70 -13.13 9.89 16.03
CA VAL A 70 -12.65 11.23 16.42
C VAL A 70 -12.57 12.17 15.21
N LEU A 71 -12.44 11.64 14.01
CA LEU A 71 -12.44 12.42 12.76
C LEU A 71 -13.85 12.77 12.26
N CYS A 72 -14.90 12.31 12.95
CA CYS A 72 -16.30 12.58 12.60
C CYS A 72 -16.87 13.82 13.31
N GLY A 73 -16.10 14.92 13.38
CA GLY A 73 -16.50 16.20 13.96
C GLY A 73 -15.98 16.44 15.36
N SER A 74 -15.79 17.74 15.66
CA SER A 74 -15.19 18.19 16.92
C SER A 74 -15.87 19.47 17.45
N ALA A 75 -15.44 19.95 18.60
CA ALA A 75 -16.05 21.11 19.25
C ALA A 75 -15.91 22.39 18.40
N LYS A 76 -14.75 22.62 17.79
CA LYS A 76 -14.45 23.77 16.93
C LYS A 76 -14.96 23.57 15.51
N PHE A 77 -14.94 22.33 15.03
CA PHE A 77 -15.32 21.92 13.67
C PHE A 77 -16.47 20.89 13.71
N PRO A 78 -17.71 21.31 14.01
CA PRO A 78 -18.82 20.38 14.31
C PRO A 78 -19.51 19.80 13.07
N VAL A 79 -18.83 19.71 11.94
CA VAL A 79 -19.31 19.03 10.74
C VAL A 79 -19.23 17.51 10.93
N LYS A 80 -20.08 16.75 10.23
CA LYS A 80 -20.12 15.28 10.38
C LYS A 80 -18.85 14.59 9.91
N ASP A 81 -18.15 15.15 8.92
CA ASP A 81 -16.95 14.57 8.35
C ASP A 81 -15.95 15.68 7.97
N PRO A 82 -15.22 16.26 8.96
CA PRO A 82 -14.17 17.23 8.70
C PRO A 82 -13.05 16.68 7.82
N PHE A 83 -12.78 15.36 7.93
CA PHE A 83 -11.76 14.68 7.12
C PHE A 83 -12.09 14.81 5.61
N VAL A 84 -13.31 14.46 5.22
CA VAL A 84 -13.75 14.60 3.82
C VAL A 84 -13.74 16.06 3.34
N GLU A 85 -14.13 17.00 4.21
CA GLU A 85 -14.06 18.44 3.88
C GLU A 85 -12.60 18.91 3.64
N LEU A 86 -11.64 18.39 4.41
CA LEU A 86 -10.22 18.66 4.21
C LEU A 86 -9.69 18.02 2.92
N VAL A 87 -10.02 16.76 2.65
CA VAL A 87 -9.60 16.10 1.40
C VAL A 87 -10.08 16.88 0.17
N LYS A 88 -11.31 17.40 0.21
CA LYS A 88 -11.87 18.22 -0.86
C LYS A 88 -11.24 19.61 -0.97
N GLY A 89 -10.75 20.18 0.14
CA GLY A 89 -10.48 21.62 0.24
C GLY A 89 -9.10 22.01 0.76
N SER A 90 -8.13 21.10 0.82
CA SER A 90 -6.76 21.41 1.23
C SER A 90 -5.73 21.01 0.17
N LEU A 91 -4.52 21.56 0.27
CA LEU A 91 -3.34 21.19 -0.51
C LEU A 91 -2.51 20.11 0.23
N ASN A 92 -3.18 19.21 0.93
CA ASN A 92 -2.51 18.15 1.66
C ASN A 92 -1.70 17.26 0.72
N THR A 93 -0.53 16.86 1.17
CA THR A 93 0.29 15.81 0.54
C THR A 93 0.12 14.46 1.24
N PHE A 94 -0.43 14.50 2.46
CA PHE A 94 -0.85 13.33 3.21
C PHE A 94 -1.92 13.71 4.23
N LEU A 95 -2.95 12.89 4.32
CA LEU A 95 -4.06 13.06 5.27
C LEU A 95 -4.60 11.67 5.61
N ASN A 96 -4.38 11.21 6.84
CA ASN A 96 -4.86 9.90 7.30
C ASN A 96 -4.85 9.81 8.82
N ALA A 97 -5.30 8.67 9.35
CA ALA A 97 -5.05 8.19 10.69
C ALA A 97 -4.66 6.71 10.60
N MET A 98 -3.98 6.17 11.61
CA MET A 98 -3.48 4.80 11.59
C MET A 98 -3.51 4.19 12.99
N THR A 99 -4.13 3.03 13.12
CA THR A 99 -4.12 2.22 14.34
C THR A 99 -3.14 1.07 14.21
N TYR A 100 -2.23 0.97 15.15
CA TYR A 100 -1.24 -0.10 15.32
C TYR A 100 -1.59 -0.95 16.56
N PRO A 101 -0.87 -2.05 16.81
CA PRO A 101 -1.16 -2.90 17.97
C PRO A 101 -1.11 -2.21 19.34
N ASP A 102 -0.38 -1.09 19.48
CA ASP A 102 -0.14 -0.41 20.76
C ASP A 102 -0.23 1.13 20.69
N LYS A 103 -0.43 1.69 19.51
CA LYS A 103 -0.49 3.15 19.26
C LYS A 103 -1.52 3.50 18.21
N THR A 104 -2.06 4.72 18.31
CA THR A 104 -2.88 5.33 17.26
C THR A 104 -2.30 6.69 16.92
N VAL A 105 -2.07 6.98 15.64
CA VAL A 105 -1.41 8.19 15.16
C VAL A 105 -2.25 8.93 14.13
N TYR A 106 -2.16 10.26 14.14
CA TYR A 106 -2.92 11.18 13.32
C TYR A 106 -1.98 12.11 12.56
N PRO A 107 -1.40 11.65 11.44
CA PRO A 107 -0.46 12.44 10.64
C PRO A 107 -1.16 13.28 9.57
N VAL A 108 -0.61 14.48 9.34
CA VAL A 108 -0.96 15.33 8.20
C VAL A 108 0.30 15.90 7.58
N ALA A 109 0.28 16.18 6.27
CA ALA A 109 1.37 16.82 5.58
C ALA A 109 0.88 17.80 4.51
N SER A 110 1.61 18.90 4.33
CA SER A 110 1.37 19.89 3.27
C SER A 110 2.64 20.69 2.96
N CYS A 111 2.80 21.06 1.68
CA CYS A 111 3.85 22.00 1.25
C CYS A 111 3.45 23.48 1.48
N ASN A 112 2.18 23.77 1.75
CA ASN A 112 1.66 25.12 1.95
C ASN A 112 1.55 25.43 3.46
N ASP A 113 2.19 26.51 3.96
CA ASP A 113 2.21 26.85 5.38
C ASP A 113 0.84 27.12 5.99
N LYS A 114 -0.02 27.84 5.25
CA LYS A 114 -1.37 28.15 5.72
C LYS A 114 -2.24 26.91 5.79
N ASP A 115 -2.15 26.06 4.79
CA ASP A 115 -2.84 24.80 4.75
C ASP A 115 -2.36 23.85 5.86
N PHE A 116 -1.06 23.74 6.04
CA PHE A 116 -0.45 22.97 7.12
C PHE A 116 -0.96 23.39 8.50
N GLN A 117 -1.05 24.71 8.75
CA GLN A 117 -1.62 25.24 9.98
C GLN A 117 -3.09 24.87 10.16
N ASN A 118 -3.88 24.95 9.07
CA ASN A 118 -5.28 24.54 9.09
C ASN A 118 -5.45 23.05 9.41
N LEU A 119 -4.63 22.19 8.81
CA LEU A 119 -4.63 20.75 9.05
C LEU A 119 -4.28 20.43 10.51
N MET A 120 -3.24 21.07 11.06
CA MET A 120 -2.88 20.93 12.48
C MET A 120 -4.06 21.28 13.39
N ASP A 121 -4.75 22.40 13.13
CA ASP A 121 -5.85 22.90 13.96
C ASP A 121 -7.04 21.91 13.96
N VAL A 122 -7.43 21.43 12.79
CA VAL A 122 -8.53 20.45 12.68
C VAL A 122 -8.19 19.14 13.38
N TYR A 123 -6.97 18.63 13.21
CA TYR A 123 -6.57 17.33 13.80
C TYR A 123 -6.38 17.43 15.32
N MET A 124 -5.82 18.52 15.82
CA MET A 124 -5.71 18.74 17.28
C MET A 124 -7.07 18.81 17.96
N ASP A 125 -8.04 19.55 17.36
CA ASP A 125 -9.38 19.64 17.92
C ASP A 125 -10.14 18.29 17.80
N ALA A 126 -9.98 17.58 16.70
CA ALA A 126 -10.58 16.27 16.48
C ALA A 126 -10.18 15.26 17.56
N VAL A 127 -8.89 15.11 17.84
CA VAL A 127 -8.40 14.11 18.80
C VAL A 127 -8.65 14.50 20.26
N LEU A 128 -8.69 15.80 20.60
CA LEU A 128 -8.86 16.26 21.99
C LEU A 128 -10.31 16.63 22.36
N HIS A 129 -11.13 17.03 21.39
CA HIS A 129 -12.48 17.52 21.61
C HIS A 129 -13.52 16.91 20.66
N PRO A 130 -13.51 15.58 20.38
CA PRO A 130 -14.40 14.99 19.40
C PRO A 130 -15.87 15.07 19.80
N ASN A 131 -16.76 15.08 18.81
CA ASN A 131 -18.21 15.10 19.02
C ASN A 131 -18.80 13.77 19.48
N ILE A 132 -18.00 12.73 19.64
CA ILE A 132 -18.44 11.40 20.10
C ILE A 132 -19.20 11.43 21.44
N TYR A 133 -19.00 12.45 22.27
CA TYR A 133 -19.71 12.63 23.54
C TYR A 133 -21.12 13.20 23.40
N LYS A 134 -21.44 13.78 22.25
CA LYS A 134 -22.72 14.46 21.96
C LYS A 134 -23.58 13.69 20.97
N GLU A 135 -22.96 12.84 20.15
CA GLU A 135 -23.61 12.15 19.05
C GLU A 135 -23.19 10.66 18.99
N GLU A 136 -24.02 9.80 19.54
CA GLU A 136 -23.80 8.33 19.57
C GLU A 136 -23.85 7.72 18.17
N LYS A 137 -24.51 8.37 17.19
CA LYS A 137 -24.59 7.85 15.81
C LYS A 137 -23.24 7.77 15.14
N ILE A 138 -22.24 8.55 15.57
CA ILE A 138 -20.85 8.43 15.12
C ILE A 138 -20.31 7.03 15.45
N PHE A 139 -20.45 6.58 16.71
CA PHE A 139 -20.05 5.23 17.12
C PHE A 139 -20.79 4.13 16.36
N ARG A 140 -22.11 4.32 16.17
CA ARG A 140 -22.94 3.33 15.46
C ARG A 140 -22.59 3.23 13.97
N GLN A 141 -22.24 4.33 13.33
CA GLN A 141 -21.82 4.38 11.92
C GLN A 141 -20.43 3.78 11.74
N GLU A 142 -19.43 4.28 12.47
CA GLU A 142 -18.04 3.89 12.28
C GLU A 142 -17.72 2.53 12.92
N GLY A 143 -18.26 2.23 14.08
CA GLY A 143 -18.02 0.98 14.79
C GLY A 143 -18.93 -0.14 14.34
N TRP A 144 -20.09 -0.27 15.02
CA TRP A 144 -21.06 -1.29 14.72
C TRP A 144 -22.46 -0.93 15.24
N HIS A 145 -23.50 -1.54 14.65
CA HIS A 145 -24.89 -1.46 15.10
C HIS A 145 -25.69 -2.67 14.62
N TYR A 146 -26.80 -2.96 15.34
CA TYR A 146 -27.84 -3.84 14.80
C TYR A 146 -28.68 -3.09 13.78
N GLU A 147 -28.95 -3.72 12.66
CA GLU A 147 -29.75 -3.17 11.55
C GLU A 147 -31.00 -4.04 11.30
N MET A 148 -32.18 -3.40 11.24
CA MET A 148 -33.44 -4.00 10.85
C MET A 148 -34.31 -2.98 10.09
N GLU A 149 -34.77 -3.35 8.88
CA GLU A 149 -35.66 -2.50 8.07
C GLU A 149 -37.11 -2.48 8.60
N SER A 150 -37.55 -3.58 9.18
CA SER A 150 -38.89 -3.75 9.78
C SER A 150 -38.84 -4.82 10.86
N ALA A 151 -39.87 -4.90 11.70
CA ALA A 151 -39.97 -5.90 12.75
C ALA A 151 -39.90 -7.36 12.23
N ASP A 152 -40.32 -7.58 10.99
CA ASP A 152 -40.28 -8.92 10.37
C ASP A 152 -38.93 -9.23 9.69
N SER A 153 -38.12 -8.19 9.37
CA SER A 153 -36.83 -8.38 8.72
C SER A 153 -35.84 -9.13 9.63
N PRO A 154 -34.86 -9.89 9.06
CA PRO A 154 -33.77 -10.43 9.86
C PRO A 154 -32.98 -9.29 10.53
N ILE A 155 -32.42 -9.57 11.69
CA ILE A 155 -31.45 -8.66 12.32
C ILE A 155 -30.07 -8.95 11.74
N THR A 156 -29.33 -7.88 11.39
CA THR A 156 -27.96 -7.96 10.92
C THR A 156 -27.03 -7.06 11.73
N VAL A 157 -25.73 -7.25 11.60
CA VAL A 157 -24.71 -6.35 12.17
C VAL A 157 -24.06 -5.59 11.01
N ASN A 158 -23.96 -4.28 11.15
CA ASN A 158 -23.35 -3.39 10.16
C ASN A 158 -22.47 -2.34 10.86
N GLY A 159 -21.58 -1.71 10.14
CA GLY A 159 -20.64 -0.67 10.59
C GLY A 159 -19.39 -0.64 9.74
N VAL A 160 -18.76 0.54 9.62
CA VAL A 160 -17.61 0.71 8.71
C VAL A 160 -16.44 -0.19 9.16
N VAL A 161 -15.97 -0.06 10.41
CA VAL A 161 -14.86 -0.86 10.95
C VAL A 161 -15.23 -2.35 10.99
N TYR A 162 -16.47 -2.69 11.37
CA TYR A 162 -16.93 -4.09 11.38
C TYR A 162 -16.78 -4.75 10.01
N ASN A 163 -17.22 -4.07 8.94
CA ASN A 163 -17.12 -4.59 7.56
C ASN A 163 -15.67 -4.61 7.07
N GLU A 164 -14.88 -3.60 7.44
CA GLU A 164 -13.46 -3.56 7.09
C GLU A 164 -12.71 -4.76 7.67
N MET A 165 -12.93 -5.07 8.94
CA MET A 165 -12.24 -6.17 9.62
C MET A 165 -12.67 -7.54 9.09
N LYS A 166 -13.95 -7.70 8.68
CA LYS A 166 -14.36 -8.90 7.92
C LYS A 166 -13.52 -9.08 6.64
N GLY A 167 -13.21 -7.99 5.97
CA GLY A 167 -12.33 -8.02 4.78
C GLY A 167 -10.88 -8.31 5.13
N ALA A 168 -10.35 -7.74 6.21
CA ALA A 168 -8.95 -7.93 6.62
C ALA A 168 -8.63 -9.39 6.96
N PHE A 169 -9.55 -10.11 7.59
CA PHE A 169 -9.38 -11.53 7.95
C PHE A 169 -9.88 -12.53 6.89
N SER A 170 -10.19 -12.05 5.69
CA SER A 170 -10.55 -12.94 4.57
C SER A 170 -9.34 -13.60 3.90
N SER A 171 -8.11 -13.15 4.18
CA SER A 171 -6.89 -13.76 3.62
C SER A 171 -6.20 -14.68 4.62
N PRO A 172 -5.58 -15.79 4.17
CA PRO A 172 -4.83 -16.68 5.05
C PRO A 172 -3.61 -16.00 5.68
N GLU A 173 -3.01 -15.02 5.00
CA GLU A 173 -1.91 -14.23 5.54
C GLU A 173 -2.37 -13.36 6.73
N GLY A 174 -3.54 -12.71 6.64
CA GLY A 174 -4.12 -11.94 7.75
C GLY A 174 -4.48 -12.83 8.94
N VAL A 175 -4.96 -14.05 8.70
CA VAL A 175 -5.21 -15.05 9.75
C VAL A 175 -3.89 -15.47 10.42
N LEU A 176 -2.84 -15.76 9.61
CA LEU A 176 -1.54 -16.15 10.14
C LEU A 176 -0.94 -15.07 11.05
N ASP A 177 -0.94 -13.82 10.58
CA ASP A 177 -0.36 -12.68 11.29
C ASP A 177 -1.03 -12.44 12.63
N ARG A 178 -2.37 -12.37 12.66
CA ARG A 178 -3.16 -12.26 13.87
C ARG A 178 -2.81 -13.33 14.90
N TYR A 179 -2.82 -14.58 14.49
CA TYR A 179 -2.59 -15.67 15.43
C TYR A 179 -1.13 -15.82 15.84
N THR A 180 -0.19 -15.32 15.04
CA THR A 180 1.21 -15.21 15.41
C THR A 180 1.38 -14.27 16.61
N GLN A 181 0.86 -13.05 16.54
CA GLN A 181 0.93 -12.10 17.66
C GLN A 181 0.21 -12.63 18.90
N ASN A 182 -1.02 -13.10 18.76
CA ASN A 182 -1.78 -13.66 19.90
C ASN A 182 -1.04 -14.79 20.61
N THR A 183 -0.31 -15.64 19.85
CA THR A 183 0.37 -16.79 20.41
C THR A 183 1.70 -16.41 21.06
N LEU A 184 2.43 -15.44 20.49
CA LEU A 184 3.70 -14.97 21.03
C LEU A 184 3.52 -14.10 22.29
N TYR A 185 2.42 -13.35 22.41
CA TYR A 185 2.25 -12.35 23.47
C TYR A 185 0.94 -12.54 24.27
N PRO A 186 0.71 -13.74 24.86
CA PRO A 186 -0.57 -14.05 25.52
C PRO A 186 -0.88 -13.22 26.76
N ASP A 187 0.12 -12.59 27.41
CA ASP A 187 -0.03 -11.88 28.68
C ASP A 187 0.06 -10.34 28.53
N THR A 188 0.11 -9.82 27.29
CA THR A 188 0.26 -8.38 26.99
C THR A 188 -0.87 -7.86 26.10
N CYS A 189 -0.87 -6.55 25.77
CA CYS A 189 -1.86 -5.97 24.86
C CYS A 189 -1.85 -6.61 23.46
N TYR A 190 -0.72 -7.16 23.03
CA TYR A 190 -0.58 -7.82 21.72
C TYR A 190 -1.32 -9.17 21.59
N THR A 191 -1.89 -9.71 22.71
CA THR A 191 -2.82 -10.85 22.61
C THR A 191 -4.14 -10.45 21.99
N HIS A 192 -4.46 -9.16 22.00
CA HIS A 192 -5.72 -8.61 21.49
C HIS A 192 -5.56 -8.04 20.08
N GLU A 193 -6.67 -8.04 19.35
CA GLU A 193 -6.74 -7.44 18.00
C GLU A 193 -7.13 -5.97 18.13
N SER A 194 -6.17 -5.05 17.91
CA SER A 194 -6.40 -3.61 17.99
C SER A 194 -7.37 -3.10 16.91
N GLY A 195 -7.36 -3.73 15.74
CA GLY A 195 -8.29 -3.46 14.64
C GLY A 195 -9.72 -3.95 14.93
N GLY A 196 -9.85 -4.95 15.78
CA GLY A 196 -11.11 -5.58 16.16
C GLY A 196 -11.36 -6.93 15.47
N ALA A 197 -11.73 -7.92 16.26
CA ALA A 197 -12.17 -9.21 15.76
C ALA A 197 -13.67 -9.14 15.40
N PRO A 198 -14.11 -9.45 14.18
CA PRO A 198 -15.52 -9.31 13.77
C PRO A 198 -16.51 -10.01 14.70
N GLU A 199 -16.11 -11.14 15.26
CA GLU A 199 -16.92 -11.91 16.22
C GLU A 199 -17.02 -11.24 17.61
N VAL A 200 -16.10 -10.32 17.95
CA VAL A 200 -16.01 -9.65 19.26
C VAL A 200 -16.42 -8.17 19.18
N ILE A 201 -16.24 -7.50 18.05
CA ILE A 201 -16.63 -6.09 17.85
C ILE A 201 -18.04 -5.78 18.40
N PRO A 202 -19.08 -6.63 18.18
CA PRO A 202 -20.44 -6.38 18.70
C PRO A 202 -20.58 -6.45 20.23
N GLU A 203 -19.51 -6.70 20.96
CA GLU A 203 -19.49 -6.65 22.42
C GLU A 203 -19.10 -5.26 22.96
N LEU A 204 -18.56 -4.37 22.08
CA LEU A 204 -18.19 -3.01 22.47
C LEU A 204 -19.43 -2.16 22.75
N THR A 205 -19.52 -1.66 23.98
CA THR A 205 -20.59 -0.72 24.36
C THR A 205 -20.13 0.74 24.10
N TYR A 206 -21.10 1.63 23.90
CA TYR A 206 -20.82 3.06 23.75
C TYR A 206 -20.12 3.65 24.99
N GLU A 207 -20.47 3.22 26.20
CA GLU A 207 -19.80 3.69 27.41
C GLU A 207 -18.34 3.25 27.49
N ASN A 208 -18.01 1.99 27.13
CA ASN A 208 -16.63 1.52 27.07
C ASN A 208 -15.82 2.27 25.98
N PHE A 209 -16.44 2.55 24.84
CA PHE A 209 -15.87 3.37 23.79
C PHE A 209 -15.52 4.79 24.29
N LEU A 210 -16.44 5.49 24.98
CA LEU A 210 -16.17 6.81 25.56
C LEU A 210 -15.08 6.76 26.66
N ASN A 211 -15.06 5.70 27.47
CA ASN A 211 -14.07 5.53 28.53
C ASN A 211 -12.66 5.33 27.94
N PHE A 212 -12.54 4.69 26.78
CA PHE A 212 -11.27 4.55 26.07
C PHE A 212 -10.70 5.92 25.68
N HIS A 213 -11.49 6.81 25.10
CA HIS A 213 -11.07 8.17 24.79
C HIS A 213 -10.65 8.93 26.05
N ARG A 214 -11.46 8.93 27.12
CA ARG A 214 -11.18 9.60 28.39
C ARG A 214 -9.85 9.15 29.00
N LYS A 215 -9.51 7.85 28.85
CA LYS A 215 -8.28 7.26 29.39
C LYS A 215 -7.05 7.65 28.58
N PHE A 216 -7.08 7.49 27.25
CA PHE A 216 -5.88 7.52 26.43
C PHE A 216 -5.66 8.81 25.65
N TYR A 217 -6.71 9.56 25.28
CA TYR A 217 -6.61 10.77 24.45
C TYR A 217 -6.42 12.03 25.32
N HIS A 218 -5.27 12.09 25.95
CA HIS A 218 -4.90 13.21 26.81
C HIS A 218 -3.45 13.66 26.49
N PRO A 219 -3.13 14.97 26.53
CA PRO A 219 -1.76 15.45 26.24
C PRO A 219 -0.66 14.76 27.02
N SER A 220 -0.90 14.34 28.28
CA SER A 220 0.10 13.60 29.07
C SER A 220 0.47 12.22 28.48
N ASN A 221 -0.35 11.67 27.59
CA ASN A 221 -0.10 10.41 26.88
C ASN A 221 0.34 10.63 25.44
N SER A 222 0.43 11.90 24.97
CA SER A 222 0.68 12.21 23.56
C SER A 222 2.17 12.23 23.21
N PHE A 223 2.43 11.93 21.94
CA PHE A 223 3.69 12.08 21.22
C PHE A 223 3.44 12.99 20.02
N ILE A 224 3.98 14.21 20.05
CA ILE A 224 3.78 15.23 19.02
C ILE A 224 5.07 15.36 18.21
N TYR A 225 4.95 15.24 16.90
CA TYR A 225 6.07 15.30 15.95
C TYR A 225 5.84 16.39 14.92
N LEU A 226 6.88 17.22 14.67
CA LEU A 226 6.92 18.26 13.65
C LEU A 226 8.18 18.10 12.80
N TYR A 227 8.02 18.10 11.49
CA TYR A 227 9.10 17.92 10.52
C TYR A 227 9.02 18.94 9.39
N GLY A 228 10.18 19.41 8.94
CA GLY A 228 10.33 20.17 7.70
C GLY A 228 10.68 21.64 7.90
N ASN A 229 10.52 22.42 6.81
CA ASN A 229 10.84 23.86 6.76
C ASN A 229 9.67 24.71 7.28
N MET A 230 9.73 25.06 8.58
CA MET A 230 8.72 25.91 9.23
C MET A 230 9.32 26.66 10.42
N ASP A 231 8.64 27.73 10.88
CA ASP A 231 8.95 28.35 12.18
C ASP A 231 8.46 27.45 13.32
N MET A 232 9.36 26.61 13.83
CA MET A 232 9.06 25.65 14.90
C MET A 232 8.61 26.35 16.20
N ALA A 233 9.15 27.55 16.48
CA ALA A 233 8.76 28.30 17.68
C ALA A 233 7.34 28.85 17.59
N GLU A 234 6.93 29.32 16.43
CA GLU A 234 5.55 29.74 16.15
C GLU A 234 4.57 28.58 16.33
N LYS A 235 4.87 27.41 15.77
CA LYS A 235 4.01 26.22 15.90
C LYS A 235 3.88 25.74 17.34
N LEU A 236 4.97 25.72 18.09
CA LEU A 236 4.96 25.34 19.52
C LEU A 236 4.19 26.35 20.39
N ASP A 237 4.35 27.67 20.16
CA ASP A 237 3.60 28.68 20.87
C ASP A 237 2.09 28.56 20.59
N TRP A 238 1.73 28.28 19.34
CA TRP A 238 0.35 28.04 18.94
C TRP A 238 -0.23 26.76 19.62
N LEU A 239 0.51 25.63 19.62
CA LEU A 239 0.11 24.39 20.30
C LEU A 239 -0.13 24.60 21.80
N ASP A 240 0.75 25.36 22.49
CA ASP A 240 0.57 25.70 23.90
C ASP A 240 -0.69 26.53 24.10
N ARG A 241 -0.81 27.65 23.38
CA ARG A 241 -1.87 28.64 23.58
C ARG A 241 -3.26 28.08 23.25
N GLU A 242 -3.40 27.37 22.15
CA GLU A 242 -4.73 26.91 21.65
C GLU A 242 -5.16 25.58 22.28
N TYR A 243 -4.22 24.73 22.70
CA TYR A 243 -4.54 23.38 23.16
C TYR A 243 -3.88 22.98 24.50
N LEU A 244 -2.54 22.90 24.57
CA LEU A 244 -1.86 22.23 25.67
C LEU A 244 -2.02 22.97 27.01
N SER A 245 -2.04 24.31 27.01
CA SER A 245 -2.19 25.10 28.23
C SER A 245 -3.54 24.91 28.94
N HIS A 246 -4.54 24.33 28.25
CA HIS A 246 -5.86 24.08 28.81
C HIS A 246 -5.93 22.79 29.64
N TYR A 247 -4.90 21.96 29.61
CA TYR A 247 -4.84 20.70 30.35
C TYR A 247 -3.79 20.78 31.47
N ASP A 248 -3.98 19.95 32.48
CA ASP A 248 -2.99 19.71 33.54
C ASP A 248 -2.38 18.31 33.36
N ARG A 249 -1.18 18.10 33.90
CA ARG A 249 -0.54 16.77 33.88
C ARG A 249 -1.36 15.77 34.69
N GLN A 250 -1.61 14.60 34.13
CA GLN A 250 -2.27 13.49 34.81
C GLN A 250 -1.53 12.17 34.50
N PRO A 251 -1.56 11.21 35.43
CA PRO A 251 -1.06 9.86 35.15
C PRO A 251 -1.98 9.17 34.17
N VAL A 252 -1.41 8.53 33.14
CA VAL A 252 -2.14 7.69 32.20
C VAL A 252 -1.48 6.32 32.21
N ASP A 253 -2.28 5.30 32.58
CA ASP A 253 -1.87 3.90 32.55
C ASP A 253 -1.93 3.37 31.09
N SER A 254 -0.85 3.61 30.36
CA SER A 254 -0.67 3.23 28.95
C SER A 254 0.66 2.55 28.68
N GLU A 255 1.37 2.10 29.72
CA GLU A 255 2.66 1.43 29.58
C GLU A 255 2.51 0.11 28.82
N ILE A 256 3.41 -0.11 27.86
CA ILE A 256 3.49 -1.37 27.13
C ILE A 256 4.41 -2.31 27.89
N HIS A 257 3.93 -3.48 28.24
CA HIS A 257 4.66 -4.43 29.07
C HIS A 257 5.32 -5.53 28.25
N TYR A 258 6.49 -5.99 28.72
CA TYR A 258 7.17 -7.12 28.14
C TYR A 258 6.42 -8.43 28.39
N GLN A 259 6.28 -9.23 27.33
CA GLN A 259 5.93 -10.64 27.47
C GLN A 259 7.12 -11.41 28.04
N LYS A 260 6.87 -12.24 29.04
CA LYS A 260 7.92 -13.13 29.59
C LYS A 260 8.24 -14.24 28.58
N PRO A 261 9.53 -14.58 28.40
CA PRO A 261 9.90 -15.70 27.57
C PRO A 261 9.21 -17.00 28.00
N PHE A 262 8.93 -17.87 27.04
CA PHE A 262 8.35 -19.18 27.29
C PHE A 262 9.43 -20.17 27.79
N ASP A 263 8.99 -21.20 28.55
CA ASP A 263 9.85 -22.32 28.92
C ASP A 263 10.04 -23.34 27.78
N ALA A 264 9.12 -23.35 26.81
CA ALA A 264 9.15 -24.18 25.60
C ALA A 264 8.32 -23.53 24.49
N PRO A 265 8.65 -23.80 23.21
CA PRO A 265 7.89 -23.30 22.07
C PRO A 265 6.39 -23.62 22.17
N LYS A 266 5.55 -22.69 21.73
CA LYS A 266 4.10 -22.88 21.60
C LYS A 266 3.77 -23.46 20.23
N ASP A 267 2.72 -24.28 20.17
CA ASP A 267 2.24 -24.89 18.95
C ASP A 267 0.74 -24.61 18.81
N ARG A 268 0.32 -24.13 17.63
CA ARG A 268 -1.09 -23.80 17.36
C ARG A 268 -1.47 -24.15 15.93
N GLU A 269 -2.62 -24.80 15.79
CA GLU A 269 -3.26 -25.06 14.50
C GLU A 269 -4.56 -24.26 14.40
N ILE A 270 -4.77 -23.63 13.25
CA ILE A 270 -5.95 -22.80 12.92
C ILE A 270 -6.36 -23.06 11.48
N PHE A 271 -7.58 -22.61 11.14
CA PHE A 271 -8.14 -22.82 9.81
C PHE A 271 -8.47 -21.49 9.15
N TYR A 272 -8.35 -21.46 7.82
CA TYR A 272 -8.81 -20.34 7.00
C TYR A 272 -9.80 -20.84 5.94
N PRO A 273 -10.74 -19.97 5.48
CA PRO A 273 -11.75 -20.39 4.52
C PRO A 273 -11.18 -20.54 3.11
N ILE A 274 -11.62 -21.58 2.41
CA ILE A 274 -11.51 -21.73 0.96
C ILE A 274 -12.90 -22.04 0.39
N THR A 275 -13.08 -21.83 -0.93
CA THR A 275 -14.32 -22.19 -1.61
C THR A 275 -14.49 -23.72 -1.72
N GLU A 276 -15.70 -24.18 -2.00
CA GLU A 276 -15.98 -25.63 -2.13
C GLU A 276 -15.17 -26.32 -3.23
N ASP A 277 -14.81 -25.57 -4.28
CA ASP A 277 -14.11 -26.09 -5.45
C ASP A 277 -12.58 -25.96 -5.37
N GLU A 278 -12.04 -25.18 -4.42
CA GLU A 278 -10.59 -25.03 -4.23
C GLU A 278 -9.97 -26.28 -3.61
N PRO A 279 -8.74 -26.67 -4.04
CA PRO A 279 -8.04 -27.81 -3.45
C PRO A 279 -7.57 -27.52 -2.04
N GLU A 280 -7.64 -28.53 -1.15
CA GLU A 280 -7.03 -28.46 0.19
C GLU A 280 -5.55 -28.85 0.18
N ASP A 281 -5.14 -29.64 -0.83
CA ASP A 281 -3.74 -30.04 -1.01
C ASP A 281 -2.90 -28.83 -1.41
N HIS A 282 -1.67 -28.74 -0.86
CA HIS A 282 -0.75 -27.63 -1.12
C HIS A 282 -1.34 -26.23 -0.86
N ALA A 283 -2.12 -26.10 0.22
CA ALA A 283 -2.77 -24.86 0.61
C ALA A 283 -2.54 -24.49 2.09
N THR A 284 -1.70 -25.22 2.79
CA THR A 284 -1.35 -24.98 4.20
C THR A 284 -0.21 -23.96 4.30
N TYR A 285 -0.28 -23.08 5.31
CA TYR A 285 0.83 -22.25 5.74
C TYR A 285 1.47 -22.86 6.99
N LEU A 286 2.78 -23.01 6.96
CA LEU A 286 3.58 -23.44 8.10
C LEU A 286 4.49 -22.29 8.51
N SER A 287 4.50 -21.87 9.75
CA SER A 287 5.40 -20.83 10.21
C SER A 287 6.08 -21.16 11.54
N VAL A 288 7.30 -20.66 11.67
CA VAL A 288 8.02 -20.60 12.93
C VAL A 288 8.38 -19.13 13.20
N ASN A 289 7.99 -18.66 14.36
CA ASN A 289 8.01 -17.24 14.72
C ASN A 289 8.73 -17.11 16.05
N THR A 290 9.79 -16.31 16.13
CA THR A 290 10.66 -16.23 17.29
C THR A 290 10.84 -14.78 17.73
N VAL A 291 10.63 -14.47 19.01
CA VAL A 291 10.85 -13.13 19.55
C VAL A 291 12.34 -12.84 19.70
N VAL A 292 12.81 -11.68 19.23
CA VAL A 292 14.22 -11.37 19.07
C VAL A 292 14.57 -10.03 19.74
N GLY A 293 14.69 -10.02 21.04
CA GLY A 293 15.10 -8.84 21.79
C GLY A 293 14.00 -7.81 21.99
N ASP A 294 14.35 -6.54 21.86
CA ASP A 294 13.43 -5.41 21.92
C ASP A 294 13.88 -4.26 21.00
N ASP A 295 12.98 -3.32 20.74
CA ASP A 295 13.20 -2.17 19.84
C ASP A 295 14.10 -1.07 20.42
N LEU A 296 14.66 -1.25 21.60
CA LEU A 296 15.57 -0.31 22.22
C LEU A 296 17.06 -0.61 21.93
N ASP A 297 17.33 -1.64 21.10
CA ASP A 297 18.67 -1.96 20.60
C ASP A 297 18.78 -1.66 19.09
N PRO A 298 19.36 -0.51 18.65
CA PRO A 298 19.42 -0.14 17.25
C PRO A 298 20.29 -1.07 16.39
N ILE A 299 21.26 -1.75 17.00
CA ILE A 299 22.12 -2.70 16.30
C ILE A 299 21.33 -3.97 16.02
N LEU A 300 20.61 -4.49 17.00
CA LEU A 300 19.77 -5.68 16.86
C LEU A 300 18.62 -5.45 15.87
N TYR A 301 17.96 -4.29 15.97
CA TYR A 301 16.91 -3.83 15.08
C TYR A 301 17.35 -3.90 13.60
N MET A 302 18.51 -3.34 13.25
CA MET A 302 19.03 -3.37 11.89
C MET A 302 19.60 -4.75 11.51
N ALA A 303 20.24 -5.45 12.44
CA ALA A 303 20.84 -6.77 12.16
C ALA A 303 19.79 -7.81 11.76
N PHE A 304 18.60 -7.81 12.38
CA PHE A 304 17.54 -8.74 12.02
C PHE A 304 16.83 -8.40 10.70
N GLN A 305 16.74 -7.12 10.31
CA GLN A 305 16.33 -6.74 8.95
C GLN A 305 17.31 -7.29 7.91
N ILE A 306 18.62 -7.19 8.17
CA ILE A 306 19.64 -7.74 7.27
C ILE A 306 19.57 -9.27 7.23
N LEU A 307 19.39 -9.95 8.37
CA LEU A 307 19.24 -11.40 8.44
C LEU A 307 18.01 -11.88 7.68
N GLU A 308 16.88 -11.21 7.84
CA GLU A 308 15.67 -11.54 7.11
C GLU A 308 15.92 -11.50 5.59
N TYR A 309 16.51 -10.43 5.09
CA TYR A 309 16.85 -10.29 3.69
C TYR A 309 17.81 -11.38 3.20
N VAL A 310 18.91 -11.61 3.90
CA VAL A 310 19.96 -12.58 3.50
C VAL A 310 19.47 -14.02 3.58
N LEU A 311 18.62 -14.36 4.55
CA LEU A 311 18.14 -15.72 4.76
C LEU A 311 16.91 -16.06 3.90
N LEU A 312 16.05 -15.08 3.58
CA LEU A 312 14.71 -15.34 3.04
C LEU A 312 14.36 -14.53 1.78
N ASP A 313 14.75 -13.25 1.67
CA ASP A 313 14.26 -12.35 0.62
C ASP A 313 15.20 -12.23 -0.58
N ALA A 314 16.52 -12.21 -0.35
CA ALA A 314 17.48 -12.05 -1.44
C ALA A 314 17.35 -13.20 -2.47
N PRO A 315 17.53 -12.92 -3.77
CA PRO A 315 17.64 -13.98 -4.76
C PRO A 315 18.71 -15.01 -4.34
N GLY A 316 18.30 -16.27 -4.17
CA GLY A 316 19.20 -17.34 -3.70
C GLY A 316 19.42 -17.39 -2.18
N ALA A 317 18.60 -16.67 -1.40
CA ALA A 317 18.60 -16.74 0.06
C ALA A 317 18.61 -18.18 0.58
N VAL A 318 19.53 -18.47 1.50
CA VAL A 318 19.91 -19.86 1.83
C VAL A 318 18.75 -20.65 2.39
N LEU A 319 18.02 -20.10 3.34
CA LEU A 319 16.91 -20.78 4.01
C LEU A 319 15.74 -21.04 3.05
N LYS A 320 15.42 -20.05 2.20
CA LYS A 320 14.42 -20.18 1.13
C LYS A 320 14.80 -21.32 0.17
N LYS A 321 16.06 -21.34 -0.28
CA LYS A 321 16.57 -22.34 -1.23
C LYS A 321 16.51 -23.77 -0.64
N GLU A 322 16.92 -23.96 0.63
CA GLU A 322 16.91 -25.27 1.29
C GLU A 322 15.48 -25.81 1.47
N LEU A 323 14.52 -24.94 1.85
CA LEU A 323 13.11 -25.32 2.00
C LEU A 323 12.47 -25.71 0.66
N ILE A 324 12.65 -24.88 -0.37
CA ILE A 324 12.15 -25.19 -1.73
C ILE A 324 12.78 -26.48 -2.26
N SER A 325 14.10 -26.67 -2.07
CA SER A 325 14.80 -27.88 -2.52
C SER A 325 14.34 -29.14 -1.79
N ALA A 326 13.88 -29.00 -0.54
CA ALA A 326 13.27 -30.08 0.22
C ALA A 326 11.80 -30.37 -0.18
N GLY A 327 11.23 -29.60 -1.12
CA GLY A 327 9.84 -29.71 -1.55
C GLY A 327 8.84 -29.23 -0.51
N ILE A 328 9.24 -28.31 0.38
CA ILE A 328 8.40 -27.78 1.45
C ILE A 328 7.81 -26.44 1.00
N GLY A 329 6.51 -26.42 0.76
CA GLY A 329 5.83 -25.26 0.20
C GLY A 329 6.17 -24.96 -1.26
N GLN A 330 5.45 -24.03 -1.86
CA GLN A 330 5.72 -23.52 -3.21
C GLN A 330 6.34 -22.13 -3.20
N ASP A 331 6.23 -21.41 -2.08
CA ASP A 331 6.88 -20.14 -1.80
C ASP A 331 7.31 -20.08 -0.33
N ILE A 332 8.41 -19.39 -0.07
CA ILE A 332 8.93 -19.16 1.26
C ILE A 332 9.03 -17.67 1.48
N LEU A 333 8.45 -17.21 2.57
CA LEU A 333 8.40 -15.81 2.96
C LEU A 333 9.17 -15.59 4.26
N GLY A 334 9.74 -14.41 4.43
CA GLY A 334 10.28 -13.88 5.66
C GLY A 334 9.42 -12.75 6.19
N SER A 335 9.50 -12.50 7.49
CA SER A 335 9.00 -11.28 8.11
C SER A 335 9.82 -10.98 9.35
N TYR A 336 10.21 -9.71 9.52
CA TYR A 336 10.72 -9.18 10.76
C TYR A 336 9.82 -8.03 11.19
N GLU A 337 8.93 -8.34 12.15
CA GLU A 337 8.00 -7.34 12.71
C GLU A 337 8.70 -6.57 13.82
N ASN A 338 9.06 -5.31 13.54
CA ASN A 338 9.82 -4.44 14.41
C ASN A 338 9.12 -3.12 14.76
N GLY A 339 7.82 -3.02 14.55
CA GLY A 339 6.98 -1.87 14.94
C GLY A 339 6.32 -2.03 16.32
N ILE A 340 6.76 -3.00 17.15
CA ILE A 340 6.27 -3.33 18.49
C ILE A 340 7.41 -3.49 19.48
N LEU A 341 7.13 -3.36 20.80
CA LEU A 341 8.16 -3.37 21.86
C LEU A 341 9.14 -4.56 21.78
N GLN A 342 8.65 -5.75 21.48
CA GLN A 342 9.46 -6.96 21.34
C GLN A 342 9.29 -7.52 19.93
N PRO A 343 10.19 -7.21 19.02
CA PRO A 343 10.15 -7.71 17.63
C PRO A 343 10.15 -9.23 17.53
N TYR A 344 9.61 -9.76 16.44
CA TYR A 344 9.73 -11.18 16.13
C TYR A 344 10.14 -11.43 14.68
N PHE A 345 10.87 -12.53 14.50
CA PHE A 345 11.35 -13.01 13.22
C PHE A 345 10.55 -14.25 12.79
N SER A 346 10.04 -14.25 11.57
CA SER A 346 9.20 -15.33 11.02
C SER A 346 9.82 -15.97 9.80
N VAL A 347 9.72 -17.32 9.73
CA VAL A 347 9.95 -18.11 8.53
C VAL A 347 8.64 -18.78 8.17
N ILE A 348 8.13 -18.56 6.95
CA ILE A 348 6.82 -19.00 6.52
C ILE A 348 6.94 -19.82 5.23
N ALA A 349 6.46 -21.07 5.26
CA ALA A 349 6.26 -21.86 4.04
C ALA A 349 4.80 -21.76 3.62
N LYS A 350 4.57 -21.20 2.43
CA LYS A 350 3.26 -21.03 1.80
C LYS A 350 3.00 -22.13 0.79
N ASN A 351 1.74 -22.55 0.65
CA ASN A 351 1.30 -23.62 -0.24
C ASN A 351 2.04 -24.96 0.07
N ALA A 352 2.14 -25.24 1.37
CA ALA A 352 2.65 -26.51 1.91
C ALA A 352 1.49 -27.46 2.24
N ASP A 353 1.81 -28.60 2.82
CA ASP A 353 0.87 -29.54 3.41
C ASP A 353 1.11 -29.65 4.92
N SER A 354 0.07 -29.82 5.73
CA SER A 354 0.20 -29.94 7.19
C SER A 354 1.12 -31.09 7.61
N SER A 355 1.17 -32.16 6.81
CA SER A 355 2.07 -33.29 7.01
C SER A 355 3.56 -32.95 6.87
N GLN A 356 3.90 -31.83 6.28
CA GLN A 356 5.28 -31.36 6.09
C GLN A 356 5.84 -30.60 7.31
N LYS A 357 5.04 -30.34 8.35
CA LYS A 357 5.40 -29.54 9.53
C LYS A 357 6.72 -29.98 10.19
N GLU A 358 6.89 -31.28 10.45
CA GLU A 358 8.13 -31.80 11.07
C GLU A 358 9.35 -31.62 10.14
N ALA A 359 9.16 -31.86 8.84
CA ALA A 359 10.21 -31.65 7.84
C ALA A 359 10.58 -30.16 7.72
N PHE A 360 9.58 -29.28 7.76
CA PHE A 360 9.77 -27.81 7.76
C PHE A 360 10.63 -27.38 8.95
N LEU A 361 10.23 -27.71 10.18
CA LEU A 361 10.99 -27.36 11.39
C LEU A 361 12.41 -27.93 11.38
N LYS A 362 12.55 -29.16 10.95
CA LYS A 362 13.87 -29.80 10.84
C LYS A 362 14.77 -29.09 9.83
N THR A 363 14.25 -28.73 8.67
CA THR A 363 15.01 -28.03 7.63
C THR A 363 15.38 -26.61 8.10
N VAL A 364 14.44 -25.85 8.68
CA VAL A 364 14.71 -24.50 9.24
C VAL A 364 15.83 -24.59 10.29
N LYS A 365 15.63 -25.38 11.36
CA LYS A 365 16.62 -25.47 12.46
C LYS A 365 17.95 -26.08 12.00
N GLY A 366 17.91 -27.07 11.07
CA GLY A 366 19.11 -27.65 10.51
C GLY A 366 19.94 -26.68 9.68
N THR A 367 19.29 -25.86 8.85
CA THR A 367 19.95 -24.84 8.04
C THR A 367 20.51 -23.72 8.91
N LEU A 368 19.72 -23.22 9.86
CA LEU A 368 20.18 -22.20 10.80
C LEU A 368 21.39 -22.70 11.61
N LYS A 369 21.35 -23.95 12.09
CA LYS A 369 22.48 -24.56 12.80
C LYS A 369 23.72 -24.62 11.93
N LYS A 370 23.60 -25.04 10.67
CA LYS A 370 24.71 -25.08 9.72
C LYS A 370 25.32 -23.69 9.51
N LEU A 371 24.50 -22.66 9.34
CA LEU A 371 24.94 -21.29 9.18
C LEU A 371 25.66 -20.77 10.44
N ALA A 372 25.14 -21.10 11.62
CA ALA A 372 25.75 -20.72 12.89
C ALA A 372 27.10 -21.45 13.14
N ASP A 373 27.28 -22.70 12.66
CA ASP A 373 28.49 -23.50 12.89
C ASP A 373 29.55 -23.27 11.79
N ASP A 374 29.14 -23.18 10.51
CA ASP A 374 30.01 -23.08 9.34
C ASP A 374 30.27 -21.65 8.87
N GLY A 375 29.43 -20.70 9.32
CA GLY A 375 29.44 -19.29 8.92
C GLY A 375 28.48 -18.94 7.78
N ILE A 376 28.05 -17.69 7.74
CA ILE A 376 27.25 -17.11 6.65
C ILE A 376 28.21 -16.65 5.54
N ASN A 377 27.78 -16.74 4.28
CA ASN A 377 28.54 -16.20 3.15
C ASN A 377 28.81 -14.68 3.37
N GLN A 378 30.06 -14.34 3.55
CA GLN A 378 30.49 -12.97 3.86
C GLN A 378 30.11 -11.97 2.76
N LYS A 379 30.12 -12.37 1.50
CA LYS A 379 29.72 -11.53 0.36
C LYS A 379 28.22 -11.23 0.41
N SER A 380 27.40 -12.24 0.63
CA SER A 380 25.94 -12.09 0.75
C SER A 380 25.57 -11.20 1.94
N LEU A 381 26.27 -11.37 3.07
CA LEU A 381 26.05 -10.55 4.26
C LEU A 381 26.39 -9.07 4.02
N LEU A 382 27.54 -8.80 3.41
CA LEU A 382 27.94 -7.43 3.04
C LEU A 382 27.01 -6.82 1.98
N ALA A 383 26.50 -7.64 1.05
CA ALA A 383 25.51 -7.22 0.08
C ALA A 383 24.17 -6.82 0.75
N GLY A 384 23.71 -7.58 1.73
CA GLY A 384 22.53 -7.25 2.54
C GLY A 384 22.71 -5.96 3.35
N ILE A 385 23.88 -5.77 3.99
CA ILE A 385 24.20 -4.54 4.71
C ILE A 385 24.19 -3.33 3.74
N ASN A 386 24.82 -3.45 2.58
CA ASN A 386 24.83 -2.37 1.57
C ASN A 386 23.44 -2.07 1.02
N TYR A 387 22.61 -3.08 0.83
CA TYR A 387 21.23 -2.92 0.38
C TYR A 387 20.44 -2.00 1.33
N TYR A 388 20.50 -2.25 2.65
CA TYR A 388 19.82 -1.42 3.63
C TYR A 388 20.46 -0.04 3.78
N GLU A 389 21.79 0.06 3.76
CA GLU A 389 22.49 1.35 3.81
C GLU A 389 22.12 2.23 2.61
N PHE A 390 22.06 1.67 1.40
CA PHE A 390 21.64 2.42 0.22
C PHE A 390 20.20 2.94 0.37
N ARG A 391 19.28 2.09 0.82
CA ARG A 391 17.87 2.48 1.04
C ARG A 391 17.74 3.58 2.10
N SER A 392 18.49 3.49 3.20
CA SER A 392 18.48 4.51 4.25
C SER A 392 18.99 5.87 3.72
N ARG A 393 20.02 5.87 2.88
CA ARG A 393 20.58 7.09 2.29
C ARG A 393 19.71 7.68 1.18
N GLU A 394 19.14 6.84 0.32
CA GLU A 394 18.21 7.25 -0.76
C GLU A 394 16.92 7.82 -0.19
N ALA A 395 16.42 7.21 0.88
CA ALA A 395 15.16 7.57 1.56
C ALA A 395 13.99 7.74 0.59
N ASP A 396 13.85 6.79 -0.35
CA ASP A 396 12.74 6.70 -1.28
C ASP A 396 11.60 5.88 -0.64
N PHE A 397 10.56 6.55 -0.21
CA PHE A 397 9.36 5.95 0.38
C PHE A 397 8.15 5.97 -0.58
N GLY A 398 8.40 6.07 -1.88
CA GLY A 398 7.35 6.16 -2.90
C GLY A 398 6.49 7.41 -2.76
N ASN A 399 5.19 7.23 -2.56
CA ASN A 399 4.25 8.34 -2.42
C ASN A 399 4.13 8.88 -0.98
N ALA A 400 4.72 8.21 0.01
CA ALA A 400 4.67 8.67 1.39
C ALA A 400 5.63 9.85 1.63
N PRO A 401 5.20 10.93 2.34
CA PRO A 401 6.11 11.98 2.73
C PRO A 401 7.28 11.46 3.56
N LYS A 402 8.50 11.87 3.22
CA LYS A 402 9.72 11.45 3.92
C LYS A 402 9.64 11.72 5.42
N GLY A 403 9.17 12.91 5.80
CA GLY A 403 9.02 13.28 7.22
C GLY A 403 8.03 12.40 7.97
N LEU A 404 6.97 11.90 7.30
CA LEU A 404 6.04 10.93 7.91
C LEU A 404 6.75 9.62 8.25
N MET A 405 7.52 9.07 7.31
CA MET A 405 8.22 7.80 7.53
C MET A 405 9.25 7.91 8.65
N TYR A 406 9.98 9.02 8.71
CA TYR A 406 10.87 9.30 9.84
C TYR A 406 10.11 9.44 11.17
N GLY A 407 8.95 10.11 11.17
CA GLY A 407 8.13 10.26 12.38
C GLY A 407 7.61 8.91 12.89
N LEU A 408 7.20 8.01 12.00
CA LEU A 408 6.78 6.65 12.38
C LEU A 408 7.96 5.85 12.95
N GLN A 409 9.13 5.90 12.30
CA GLN A 409 10.32 5.22 12.76
C GLN A 409 10.83 5.77 14.12
N CYS A 410 10.63 7.05 14.42
CA CYS A 410 10.90 7.60 15.74
C CYS A 410 10.09 6.90 16.83
N LEU A 411 8.84 6.51 16.55
CA LEU A 411 7.96 5.86 17.51
C LEU A 411 8.40 4.45 17.88
N ASP A 412 9.17 3.76 17.04
CA ASP A 412 9.67 2.40 17.31
C ASP A 412 10.58 2.34 18.55
N SER A 413 11.20 3.46 18.94
CA SER A 413 11.93 3.59 20.20
C SER A 413 11.25 4.55 21.20
N TRP A 414 10.80 5.71 20.72
CA TRP A 414 10.29 6.79 21.56
C TRP A 414 9.03 6.40 22.32
N LEU A 415 8.17 5.58 21.72
CA LEU A 415 6.96 5.07 22.38
C LEU A 415 7.27 4.28 23.64
N TYR A 416 8.41 3.61 23.68
CA TYR A 416 8.87 2.76 24.79
C TYR A 416 9.88 3.44 25.72
N GLY A 417 10.06 4.78 25.58
CA GLY A 417 10.93 5.58 26.41
C GLY A 417 12.37 5.70 25.93
N GLY A 418 12.67 5.21 24.73
CA GLY A 418 13.96 5.40 24.03
C GLY A 418 14.12 6.78 23.41
N ASP A 419 15.29 7.04 22.83
CA ASP A 419 15.59 8.25 22.08
C ASP A 419 14.86 8.18 20.72
N PRO A 420 14.07 9.19 20.30
CA PRO A 420 13.41 9.19 18.99
C PRO A 420 14.39 9.12 17.80
N LEU A 421 15.63 9.49 17.97
CA LEU A 421 16.66 9.43 16.92
C LEU A 421 17.34 8.06 16.79
N MET A 422 17.11 7.14 17.72
CA MET A 422 17.84 5.88 17.85
C MET A 422 17.95 5.09 16.53
N HIS A 423 16.88 4.99 15.76
CA HIS A 423 16.86 4.26 14.49
C HIS A 423 17.12 5.12 13.25
N LEU A 424 17.17 6.45 13.41
CA LEU A 424 17.47 7.39 12.33
C LEU A 424 18.96 7.68 12.17
N GLU A 425 19.74 7.49 13.23
CA GLU A 425 21.20 7.62 13.25
C GLU A 425 21.86 6.30 12.85
N TYR A 426 21.84 6.00 11.57
CA TYR A 426 22.21 4.69 11.03
C TYR A 426 23.69 4.54 10.66
N GLU A 427 24.49 5.63 10.51
CA GLU A 427 25.86 5.53 10.00
C GLU A 427 26.75 4.69 10.94
N GLU A 428 26.69 4.92 12.25
CA GLU A 428 27.47 4.15 13.24
C GLU A 428 27.00 2.69 13.31
N THR A 429 25.70 2.45 13.21
CA THR A 429 25.10 1.09 13.17
C THR A 429 25.63 0.30 11.98
N PHE A 430 25.59 0.87 10.76
CA PHE A 430 26.14 0.18 9.58
C PHE A 430 27.65 -0.01 9.66
N ALA A 431 28.40 0.97 10.17
CA ALA A 431 29.85 0.83 10.37
C ALA A 431 30.19 -0.32 11.33
N PHE A 432 29.45 -0.44 12.45
CA PHE A 432 29.56 -1.56 13.37
C PHE A 432 29.23 -2.88 12.68
N LEU A 433 28.08 -2.99 12.00
CA LEU A 433 27.63 -4.22 11.37
C LEU A 433 28.57 -4.71 10.27
N LYS A 434 29.16 -3.81 9.47
CA LYS A 434 30.19 -4.15 8.47
C LYS A 434 31.45 -4.76 9.09
N LYS A 435 31.81 -4.33 10.28
CA LYS A 435 32.94 -4.89 11.04
C LYS A 435 32.53 -6.22 11.69
N ALA A 436 31.42 -6.21 12.41
CA ALA A 436 30.90 -7.34 13.16
C ALA A 436 30.56 -8.56 12.29
N ALA A 437 30.15 -8.33 11.03
CA ALA A 437 29.93 -9.37 10.04
C ALA A 437 31.16 -10.28 9.84
N LYS A 438 32.37 -9.72 9.94
CA LYS A 438 33.64 -10.46 9.79
C LYS A 438 34.07 -11.17 11.05
N GLU A 439 33.42 -10.88 12.17
CA GLU A 439 33.79 -11.37 13.51
C GLU A 439 32.81 -12.44 14.04
N GLY A 440 31.86 -12.91 13.21
CA GLY A 440 30.88 -13.95 13.55
C GLY A 440 29.66 -13.47 14.34
N TYR A 441 29.39 -12.17 14.35
CA TYR A 441 28.29 -11.57 15.11
C TYR A 441 26.91 -12.09 14.65
N PHE A 442 26.68 -12.19 13.35
CA PHE A 442 25.39 -12.65 12.80
C PHE A 442 25.16 -14.14 13.09
N GLU A 443 26.23 -14.96 13.11
CA GLU A 443 26.18 -16.36 13.51
C GLU A 443 25.83 -16.51 15.00
N GLU A 444 26.32 -15.61 15.85
CA GLU A 444 25.93 -15.55 17.27
C GLU A 444 24.47 -15.15 17.46
N LEU A 445 23.94 -14.21 16.65
CA LEU A 445 22.52 -13.85 16.66
C LEU A 445 21.63 -15.03 16.29
N ILE A 446 21.97 -15.77 15.22
CA ILE A 446 21.25 -16.97 14.84
C ILE A 446 21.25 -17.98 15.99
N ARG A 447 22.39 -18.22 16.62
CA ARG A 447 22.51 -19.17 17.74
C ARG A 447 21.65 -18.75 18.91
N LYS A 448 21.83 -17.50 19.37
CA LYS A 448 21.18 -16.98 20.56
C LYS A 448 19.65 -16.83 20.40
N TYR A 449 19.22 -16.29 19.28
CA TYR A 449 17.82 -15.88 19.13
C TYR A 449 16.96 -16.85 18.30
N LEU A 450 17.55 -17.59 17.33
CA LEU A 450 16.78 -18.46 16.44
C LEU A 450 16.94 -19.96 16.74
N LEU A 451 18.01 -20.36 17.49
CA LEU A 451 18.25 -21.78 17.84
C LEU A 451 18.02 -22.08 19.32
N ASP A 452 18.66 -21.29 20.21
CA ASP A 452 18.68 -21.56 21.66
C ASP A 452 17.58 -20.79 22.43
N ASN A 453 16.64 -20.17 21.73
CA ASN A 453 15.58 -19.37 22.29
C ASN A 453 14.24 -20.13 22.27
N PRO A 454 13.66 -20.47 23.42
CA PRO A 454 12.35 -21.12 23.51
C PRO A 454 11.16 -20.16 23.34
N PHE A 455 11.40 -18.84 23.24
CA PHE A 455 10.36 -17.82 23.04
C PHE A 455 9.91 -17.83 21.57
N GLU A 456 9.27 -18.91 21.21
CA GLU A 456 8.93 -19.28 19.83
C GLU A 456 7.49 -19.78 19.74
N ALA A 457 6.83 -19.52 18.62
CA ALA A 457 5.52 -20.07 18.27
C ALA A 457 5.58 -20.71 16.89
N VAL A 458 5.10 -21.95 16.80
CA VAL A 458 4.87 -22.67 15.54
C VAL A 458 3.39 -22.57 15.20
N ILE A 459 3.07 -21.97 14.07
CA ILE A 459 1.69 -21.79 13.63
C ILE A 459 1.46 -22.59 12.35
N THR A 460 0.38 -23.37 12.35
CA THR A 460 -0.11 -24.07 11.17
C THR A 460 -1.47 -23.49 10.79
N VAL A 461 -1.58 -22.93 9.57
CA VAL A 461 -2.85 -22.40 9.05
C VAL A 461 -3.31 -23.31 7.92
N SER A 462 -4.32 -24.14 8.19
CA SER A 462 -4.82 -25.14 7.26
C SER A 462 -6.08 -24.66 6.53
N PRO A 463 -6.26 -24.98 5.24
CA PRO A 463 -7.46 -24.65 4.51
C PRO A 463 -8.68 -25.42 5.05
N LYS A 464 -9.86 -24.83 4.98
CA LYS A 464 -11.11 -25.50 5.33
C LYS A 464 -12.23 -25.05 4.40
N ARG A 465 -12.79 -26.00 3.63
CA ARG A 465 -13.92 -25.76 2.74
C ARG A 465 -15.16 -25.35 3.52
N GLY A 466 -15.90 -24.39 2.97
CA GLY A 466 -17.18 -23.98 3.52
C GLY A 466 -17.10 -23.28 4.89
N LEU A 467 -15.90 -22.90 5.38
CA LEU A 467 -15.74 -22.29 6.69
C LEU A 467 -16.52 -20.96 6.78
N THR A 468 -16.44 -20.12 5.74
CA THR A 468 -17.22 -18.86 5.67
C THR A 468 -18.72 -19.11 5.82
N ALA A 469 -19.26 -20.07 5.09
CA ALA A 469 -20.68 -20.41 5.18
C ALA A 469 -21.07 -20.93 6.58
N ILE A 470 -20.20 -21.70 7.21
CA ILE A 470 -20.39 -22.19 8.58
C ILE A 470 -20.42 -21.02 9.60
N GLU A 471 -19.51 -20.07 9.43
CA GLU A 471 -19.41 -18.88 10.30
C GLU A 471 -20.61 -17.93 10.10
N ASP A 472 -21.00 -17.69 8.87
CA ASP A 472 -22.18 -16.88 8.53
C ASP A 472 -23.47 -17.52 9.09
N GLU A 473 -23.59 -18.84 8.97
CA GLU A 473 -24.74 -19.57 9.54
C GLU A 473 -24.79 -19.47 11.08
N LYS A 474 -23.63 -19.65 11.76
CA LYS A 474 -23.53 -19.48 13.21
C LYS A 474 -23.89 -18.06 13.64
N LEU A 475 -23.43 -17.05 12.89
CA LEU A 475 -23.79 -15.66 13.15
C LEU A 475 -25.29 -15.45 12.96
N ARG A 476 -25.88 -15.98 11.88
CA ARG A 476 -27.32 -15.92 11.61
C ARG A 476 -28.14 -16.56 12.75
N GLU A 477 -27.76 -17.77 13.17
CA GLU A 477 -28.43 -18.46 14.29
C GLU A 477 -28.33 -17.67 15.59
N LYS A 478 -27.14 -17.09 15.91
CA LYS A 478 -26.93 -16.22 17.08
C LYS A 478 -27.84 -15.00 17.03
N LEU A 479 -27.92 -14.34 15.88
CA LEU A 479 -28.76 -13.15 15.69
C LEU A 479 -30.25 -13.48 15.72
N GLU A 480 -30.68 -14.59 15.14
CA GLU A 480 -32.07 -15.06 15.23
C GLU A 480 -32.45 -15.40 16.67
N ALA A 481 -31.55 -16.06 17.41
CA ALA A 481 -31.77 -16.37 18.83
C ALA A 481 -31.87 -15.08 19.65
N TYR A 482 -30.99 -14.11 19.38
CA TYR A 482 -31.05 -12.79 20.01
C TYR A 482 -32.37 -12.10 19.68
N LYS A 483 -32.78 -12.00 18.42
CA LYS A 483 -34.08 -11.41 18.03
C LYS A 483 -35.26 -12.07 18.75
N LYS A 484 -35.27 -13.41 18.89
CA LYS A 484 -36.32 -14.15 19.62
C LYS A 484 -36.36 -13.86 21.12
N SER A 485 -35.23 -13.42 21.69
CA SER A 485 -35.15 -13.04 23.12
C SER A 485 -35.64 -11.62 23.40
N LEU A 486 -35.81 -10.80 22.38
CA LEU A 486 -36.24 -9.40 22.50
C LEU A 486 -37.75 -9.28 22.59
N GLY A 487 -38.22 -8.33 23.38
CA GLY A 487 -39.63 -7.90 23.38
C GLY A 487 -39.97 -7.03 22.16
N ALA A 488 -41.27 -6.85 21.91
CA ALA A 488 -41.73 -6.05 20.79
C ALA A 488 -41.22 -4.59 20.82
N GLU A 489 -41.08 -4.01 22.02
CA GLU A 489 -40.54 -2.66 22.20
C GLU A 489 -39.05 -2.57 21.87
N GLU A 490 -38.26 -3.61 22.20
CA GLU A 490 -36.82 -3.67 21.89
C GLU A 490 -36.59 -3.88 20.40
N ILE A 491 -37.40 -4.72 19.74
CA ILE A 491 -37.37 -4.87 18.29
C ILE A 491 -37.69 -3.55 17.59
N GLN A 492 -38.77 -2.87 18.06
CA GLN A 492 -39.11 -1.57 17.50
C GLN A 492 -38.01 -0.53 17.70
N ALA A 493 -37.33 -0.55 18.83
CA ALA A 493 -36.18 0.35 19.08
C ALA A 493 -35.03 0.12 18.12
N ILE A 494 -34.75 -1.14 17.70
CA ILE A 494 -33.74 -1.41 16.67
C ILE A 494 -34.18 -0.87 15.30
N VAL A 495 -35.46 -1.07 14.94
CA VAL A 495 -36.02 -0.54 13.67
C VAL A 495 -35.97 0.98 13.63
N ASP A 496 -36.42 1.64 14.72
CA ASP A 496 -36.38 3.10 14.83
C ASP A 496 -34.95 3.62 14.81
N GLY A 497 -34.03 2.96 15.51
CA GLY A 497 -32.62 3.29 15.51
C GLY A 497 -31.94 3.12 14.15
N THR A 498 -32.32 2.12 13.36
CA THR A 498 -31.87 1.95 11.97
C THR A 498 -32.33 3.14 11.12
N LYS A 499 -33.60 3.52 11.26
CA LYS A 499 -34.17 4.65 10.53
C LYS A 499 -33.51 5.98 10.92
N GLU A 500 -33.33 6.23 12.21
CA GLU A 500 -32.67 7.44 12.72
C GLU A 500 -31.22 7.56 12.24
N LEU A 501 -30.49 6.44 12.15
CA LEU A 501 -29.12 6.43 11.64
C LEU A 501 -29.11 6.77 10.15
N LYS A 502 -30.01 6.20 9.34
CA LYS A 502 -30.15 6.51 7.91
C LYS A 502 -30.54 7.98 7.70
N GLU A 503 -31.46 8.52 8.48
CA GLU A 503 -31.82 9.95 8.44
C GLU A 503 -30.63 10.84 8.82
N TYR A 504 -29.84 10.44 9.81
CA TYR A 504 -28.61 11.15 10.18
C TYR A 504 -27.61 11.13 9.02
N GLN A 505 -27.38 9.99 8.38
CA GLN A 505 -26.46 9.86 7.24
C GLN A 505 -26.93 10.69 6.03
N ASP A 506 -28.24 10.76 5.76
CA ASP A 506 -28.82 11.51 4.65
C ASP A 506 -28.82 13.03 4.88
N THR A 507 -28.86 13.49 6.12
CA THR A 507 -28.94 14.91 6.46
C THR A 507 -27.56 15.58 6.30
N PRO A 508 -27.36 16.54 5.39
CA PRO A 508 -26.08 17.23 5.26
C PRO A 508 -25.74 18.07 6.50
N SER A 509 -24.45 18.33 6.70
CA SER A 509 -24.03 19.27 7.75
C SER A 509 -24.58 20.68 7.51
N PRO A 510 -24.97 21.43 8.58
CA PRO A 510 -25.42 22.80 8.43
C PRO A 510 -24.35 23.69 7.75
N LYS A 511 -24.79 24.62 6.89
CA LYS A 511 -23.86 25.50 6.15
C LYS A 511 -22.96 26.31 7.09
N GLU A 512 -23.52 26.81 8.20
CA GLU A 512 -22.78 27.53 9.24
C GLU A 512 -21.68 26.73 9.91
N ASP A 513 -21.81 25.40 9.97
CA ASP A 513 -20.77 24.51 10.47
C ASP A 513 -19.72 24.21 9.40
N LEU A 514 -20.14 23.98 8.15
CA LEU A 514 -19.22 23.85 7.01
C LEU A 514 -18.33 25.09 6.83
N GLU A 515 -18.86 26.29 7.11
CA GLU A 515 -18.11 27.55 7.03
C GLU A 515 -17.01 27.68 8.11
N LYS A 516 -17.06 26.89 9.20
CA LYS A 516 -16.03 26.86 10.25
C LYS A 516 -14.76 26.14 9.79
N ILE A 517 -14.87 25.21 8.85
CA ILE A 517 -13.68 24.52 8.28
C ILE A 517 -12.84 25.56 7.55
N PRO A 518 -11.55 25.73 7.93
CA PRO A 518 -10.68 26.68 7.27
C PRO A 518 -10.43 26.27 5.81
N LEU A 519 -10.49 27.22 4.89
CA LEU A 519 -10.34 26.99 3.47
C LEU A 519 -9.32 27.95 2.87
N LEU A 520 -8.49 27.44 1.97
CA LEU A 520 -7.64 28.22 1.10
C LEU A 520 -8.49 28.98 0.06
N LYS A 521 -7.94 30.03 -0.53
CA LYS A 521 -8.54 30.73 -1.67
C LYS A 521 -7.95 30.21 -2.96
N ARG A 522 -8.68 30.31 -4.08
CA ARG A 522 -8.11 30.00 -5.42
C ARG A 522 -6.86 30.84 -5.74
N SER A 523 -6.73 32.04 -5.15
CA SER A 523 -5.53 32.89 -5.28
C SER A 523 -4.29 32.31 -4.55
N ASP A 524 -4.47 31.39 -3.60
CA ASP A 524 -3.37 30.74 -2.87
C ASP A 524 -2.77 29.57 -3.69
N ILE A 525 -3.37 29.24 -4.85
CA ILE A 525 -2.95 28.16 -5.74
C ILE A 525 -2.04 28.70 -6.83
N ARG A 526 -0.95 27.99 -7.12
CA ARG A 526 -0.07 28.28 -8.26
C ARG A 526 -0.82 28.11 -9.58
N LYS A 527 -0.73 29.09 -10.48
CA LYS A 527 -1.41 29.05 -11.78
C LYS A 527 -0.70 28.18 -12.81
N GLU A 528 0.62 28.14 -12.76
CA GLU A 528 1.45 27.42 -13.69
C GLU A 528 1.54 25.94 -13.34
N ALA A 529 1.36 25.07 -14.34
CA ALA A 529 1.64 23.65 -14.22
C ALA A 529 3.15 23.38 -14.18
N GLU A 530 3.57 22.34 -13.45
CA GLU A 530 4.96 21.91 -13.43
C GLU A 530 5.34 21.30 -14.79
N LYS A 531 6.37 21.87 -15.45
CA LYS A 531 6.84 21.44 -16.76
C LYS A 531 7.60 20.11 -16.68
N PHE A 532 7.61 19.38 -17.79
CA PHE A 532 8.44 18.20 -17.94
C PHE A 532 9.91 18.59 -18.13
N ILE A 533 10.80 17.95 -17.36
CA ILE A 533 12.25 18.13 -17.52
C ILE A 533 12.74 16.99 -18.43
N LEU A 534 12.86 17.26 -19.72
CA LEU A 534 13.19 16.28 -20.73
C LEU A 534 14.02 16.92 -21.85
N ALA A 535 15.16 16.31 -22.17
CA ALA A 535 15.93 16.58 -23.36
C ALA A 535 16.09 15.30 -24.18
N GLU A 536 15.65 15.30 -25.44
CA GLU A 536 15.95 14.22 -26.37
C GLU A 536 17.38 14.36 -26.87
N ARG A 537 18.17 13.30 -26.75
CA ARG A 537 19.54 13.21 -27.23
C ARG A 537 19.71 11.96 -28.08
N GLU A 538 20.76 11.95 -28.91
CA GLU A 538 21.21 10.75 -29.60
C GLU A 538 22.67 10.49 -29.22
N ILE A 539 22.93 9.34 -28.62
CA ILE A 539 24.28 8.92 -28.21
C ILE A 539 24.62 7.64 -28.96
N GLY A 540 25.64 7.70 -29.80
CA GLY A 540 26.09 6.54 -30.59
C GLY A 540 24.99 5.93 -31.49
N GLY A 541 23.97 6.69 -31.91
CA GLY A 541 22.83 6.17 -32.69
C GLY A 541 21.76 5.51 -31.81
N THR A 542 21.77 5.74 -30.51
CA THR A 542 20.69 5.34 -29.58
C THR A 542 19.96 6.57 -29.07
N LYS A 543 18.63 6.54 -29.11
CA LYS A 543 17.82 7.61 -28.55
C LYS A 543 17.90 7.57 -27.02
N VAL A 544 18.10 8.74 -26.41
CA VAL A 544 18.20 8.95 -24.97
C VAL A 544 17.22 10.03 -24.55
N LEU A 545 16.39 9.74 -23.55
CA LEU A 545 15.56 10.66 -22.82
C LEU A 545 16.34 11.10 -21.57
N ALA A 546 16.87 12.32 -21.57
CA ALA A 546 17.71 12.83 -20.49
C ALA A 546 16.90 13.79 -19.59
N HIS A 547 16.99 13.57 -18.26
CA HIS A 547 16.33 14.37 -17.26
C HIS A 547 17.38 14.96 -16.31
N GLU A 548 17.67 16.26 -16.48
CA GLU A 548 18.69 16.96 -15.68
C GLU A 548 18.08 17.42 -14.36
N LEU A 549 18.23 16.60 -13.32
CA LEU A 549 17.70 16.82 -11.97
C LEU A 549 18.79 16.55 -10.94
N PHE A 550 18.78 17.28 -9.85
CA PHE A 550 19.67 17.01 -8.72
C PHE A 550 19.26 15.69 -8.04
N THR A 551 20.19 14.73 -7.96
CA THR A 551 19.97 13.36 -7.47
C THR A 551 20.97 12.91 -6.41
N SER A 552 21.72 13.84 -5.83
CA SER A 552 22.75 13.55 -4.82
C SER A 552 23.77 12.48 -5.27
N GLY A 553 24.13 12.47 -6.58
CA GLY A 553 25.10 11.53 -7.15
C GLY A 553 24.54 10.15 -7.48
N ILE A 554 23.23 9.94 -7.39
CA ILE A 554 22.57 8.71 -7.85
C ILE A 554 22.09 8.90 -9.28
N GLY A 555 22.46 7.97 -10.17
CA GLY A 555 21.94 7.87 -11.53
C GLY A 555 20.78 6.87 -11.60
N TYR A 556 19.64 7.30 -12.10
CA TYR A 556 18.49 6.45 -12.34
C TYR A 556 18.42 6.11 -13.82
N LEU A 557 18.91 4.92 -14.16
CA LEU A 557 18.98 4.38 -15.51
C LEU A 557 17.75 3.52 -15.81
N ARG A 558 17.13 3.74 -16.97
CA ARG A 558 16.08 2.88 -17.52
C ARG A 558 16.42 2.48 -18.95
N VAL A 559 16.57 1.18 -19.17
CA VAL A 559 16.77 0.59 -20.49
C VAL A 559 15.44 0.01 -20.95
N MET A 560 14.90 0.51 -22.03
CA MET A 560 13.53 0.25 -22.47
C MET A 560 13.49 -0.43 -23.84
N PHE A 561 12.58 -1.41 -23.99
CA PHE A 561 12.36 -2.16 -25.23
C PHE A 561 10.86 -2.24 -25.53
N ARG A 562 10.47 -2.00 -26.79
CA ARG A 562 9.07 -2.09 -27.19
C ARG A 562 8.62 -3.54 -27.27
N THR A 563 7.43 -3.83 -26.77
CA THR A 563 6.85 -5.19 -26.75
C THR A 563 6.18 -5.55 -28.09
N ASP A 564 5.97 -4.62 -29.02
CA ASP A 564 5.44 -4.87 -30.36
C ASP A 564 6.39 -5.68 -31.27
N ARG A 565 7.54 -6.09 -30.74
CA ARG A 565 8.44 -7.08 -31.36
C ARG A 565 8.02 -8.52 -31.09
N VAL A 566 7.04 -8.73 -30.20
CA VAL A 566 6.52 -10.04 -29.79
C VAL A 566 5.09 -10.20 -30.32
N PRO A 567 4.75 -11.35 -30.96
CA PRO A 567 3.38 -11.62 -31.38
C PRO A 567 2.38 -11.60 -30.20
N SER A 568 1.16 -11.12 -30.40
CA SER A 568 0.16 -10.95 -29.34
C SER A 568 -0.07 -12.20 -28.50
N ARG A 569 -0.11 -13.38 -29.12
CA ARG A 569 -0.29 -14.66 -28.43
C ARG A 569 0.85 -15.03 -27.46
N ASP A 570 2.02 -14.44 -27.65
CA ASP A 570 3.24 -14.73 -26.90
C ASP A 570 3.51 -13.66 -25.80
N LEU A 571 2.65 -12.62 -25.67
CA LEU A 571 2.81 -11.56 -24.67
C LEU A 571 2.79 -12.06 -23.21
N PRO A 572 2.03 -13.11 -22.81
CA PRO A 572 2.15 -13.64 -21.45
C PRO A 572 3.58 -14.10 -21.10
N TYR A 573 4.35 -14.53 -22.12
CA TYR A 573 5.76 -14.88 -21.93
C TYR A 573 6.66 -13.65 -21.68
N VAL A 574 6.24 -12.44 -22.08
CA VAL A 574 6.92 -11.19 -21.67
C VAL A 574 6.77 -10.98 -20.15
N GLY A 575 5.56 -11.22 -19.62
CA GLY A 575 5.30 -11.20 -18.18
C GLY A 575 6.10 -12.27 -17.42
N LEU A 576 6.20 -13.48 -17.98
CA LEU A 576 7.00 -14.55 -17.39
C LEU A 576 8.52 -14.28 -17.50
N LEU A 577 9.00 -13.78 -18.63
CA LEU A 577 10.40 -13.39 -18.83
C LEU A 577 10.85 -12.35 -17.80
N LYS A 578 10.01 -11.36 -17.52
CA LYS A 578 10.21 -10.38 -16.43
C LYS A 578 10.42 -11.06 -15.07
N ALA A 579 9.70 -12.14 -14.78
CA ALA A 579 9.82 -12.87 -13.51
C ALA A 579 11.04 -13.79 -13.46
N VAL A 580 11.52 -14.28 -14.61
CA VAL A 580 12.65 -15.22 -14.73
C VAL A 580 14.00 -14.52 -14.72
N LEU A 581 14.13 -13.40 -15.45
CA LEU A 581 15.39 -12.68 -15.56
C LEU A 581 15.86 -12.12 -14.21
N GLY A 582 17.13 -12.37 -13.89
CA GLY A 582 17.73 -12.07 -12.59
C GLY A 582 17.51 -13.12 -11.50
N PHE A 583 16.68 -14.15 -11.78
CA PHE A 583 16.41 -15.28 -10.86
C PHE A 583 16.85 -16.64 -11.41
N VAL A 584 17.54 -16.67 -12.53
CA VAL A 584 18.23 -17.81 -13.11
C VAL A 584 19.72 -17.53 -13.20
N ASP A 585 20.53 -18.57 -13.26
CA ASP A 585 21.97 -18.44 -13.46
C ASP A 585 22.26 -17.76 -14.80
N THR A 586 23.39 -17.07 -14.87
CA THR A 586 23.95 -16.55 -16.09
C THR A 586 25.17 -17.39 -16.52
N THR A 587 25.73 -17.11 -17.67
CA THR A 587 26.99 -17.76 -18.11
C THR A 587 28.19 -17.35 -17.26
N LYS A 588 28.06 -16.35 -16.37
CA LYS A 588 29.16 -15.81 -15.56
C LYS A 588 28.95 -16.04 -14.06
N HIS A 589 27.71 -15.89 -13.58
CA HIS A 589 27.39 -15.96 -12.17
C HIS A 589 26.19 -16.87 -11.92
N THR A 590 26.12 -17.47 -10.75
CA THR A 590 24.86 -17.98 -10.24
C THR A 590 23.94 -16.80 -9.97
N TYR A 591 22.62 -17.03 -9.98
CA TYR A 591 21.66 -15.92 -9.70
C TYR A 591 21.86 -15.33 -8.30
N SER A 592 22.32 -16.13 -7.33
CA SER A 592 22.69 -15.64 -5.98
C SER A 592 23.92 -14.74 -6.01
N ASP A 593 25.00 -15.18 -6.68
CA ASP A 593 26.23 -14.34 -6.81
C ASP A 593 25.98 -13.07 -7.59
N LEU A 594 25.11 -13.10 -8.60
CA LEU A 594 24.73 -11.93 -9.39
C LEU A 594 23.95 -10.92 -8.51
N SER A 595 23.02 -11.43 -7.71
CA SER A 595 22.28 -10.59 -6.74
C SER A 595 23.22 -9.90 -5.74
N ASP A 596 24.19 -10.63 -5.20
CA ASP A 596 25.20 -10.08 -4.30
C ASP A 596 26.03 -8.99 -4.99
N GLU A 597 26.48 -9.20 -6.23
CA GLU A 597 27.21 -8.20 -7.00
C GLU A 597 26.37 -6.93 -7.25
N ILE A 598 25.09 -7.11 -7.59
CA ILE A 598 24.16 -5.99 -7.79
C ILE A 598 24.01 -5.18 -6.51
N ASN A 599 23.79 -5.82 -5.37
CA ASN A 599 23.59 -5.14 -4.09
C ASN A 599 24.89 -4.48 -3.54
N LEU A 600 26.07 -5.04 -3.85
CA LEU A 600 27.34 -4.44 -3.49
C LEU A 600 27.66 -3.17 -4.30
N ASN A 601 27.10 -3.03 -5.48
CA ASN A 601 27.47 -1.97 -6.42
C ASN A 601 26.33 -1.01 -6.79
N THR A 602 25.09 -1.34 -6.48
CA THR A 602 23.90 -0.55 -6.88
C THR A 602 22.86 -0.51 -5.77
N GLY A 603 21.84 0.33 -5.94
CA GLY A 603 20.61 0.31 -5.14
C GLY A 603 19.56 -0.70 -5.64
N GLY A 604 19.96 -1.59 -6.57
CA GLY A 604 19.11 -2.63 -7.15
C GLY A 604 18.83 -2.45 -8.63
N ILE A 605 18.52 -3.58 -9.28
CA ILE A 605 18.04 -3.65 -10.67
C ILE A 605 16.64 -4.26 -10.65
N THR A 606 15.70 -3.63 -11.34
CA THR A 606 14.30 -4.08 -11.40
C THR A 606 13.81 -4.17 -12.83
N LEU A 607 12.92 -5.13 -13.11
CA LEU A 607 12.29 -5.32 -14.41
C LEU A 607 10.79 -5.03 -14.33
N SER A 608 10.26 -4.34 -15.34
CA SER A 608 8.84 -4.00 -15.42
C SER A 608 8.30 -4.07 -16.83
N VAL A 609 6.98 -4.20 -16.97
CA VAL A 609 6.24 -4.05 -18.22
C VAL A 609 5.18 -3.00 -17.99
N SER A 610 5.04 -2.05 -18.92
CA SER A 610 4.06 -0.97 -18.86
C SER A 610 3.56 -0.68 -20.27
N SER A 611 2.36 -0.14 -20.38
CA SER A 611 1.78 0.35 -21.64
C SER A 611 1.50 1.85 -21.57
N TYR A 612 1.51 2.53 -22.71
CA TYR A 612 1.28 3.96 -22.85
C TYR A 612 0.38 4.22 -24.05
N ALA A 613 -0.84 4.69 -23.83
CA ALA A 613 -1.72 5.15 -24.90
C ALA A 613 -1.13 6.37 -25.63
N ASP A 614 -1.40 6.54 -26.92
CA ASP A 614 -0.87 7.65 -27.74
C ASP A 614 -1.96 8.69 -28.00
N SER A 615 -1.84 9.90 -27.47
CA SER A 615 -2.79 10.99 -27.66
C SER A 615 -2.87 11.50 -29.11
N ARG A 616 -1.87 11.19 -29.91
CA ARG A 616 -1.76 11.63 -31.32
C ARG A 616 -2.56 10.74 -32.27
N LYS A 617 -2.89 9.51 -31.83
CA LYS A 617 -3.62 8.53 -32.65
C LYS A 617 -4.55 7.68 -31.79
N GLN A 618 -5.84 7.87 -31.93
CA GLN A 618 -6.86 7.12 -31.17
C GLN A 618 -6.66 5.60 -31.28
N GLY A 619 -6.72 4.91 -30.15
CA GLY A 619 -6.55 3.46 -30.03
C GLY A 619 -5.11 2.96 -30.24
N ALA A 620 -4.14 3.86 -30.51
CA ALA A 620 -2.74 3.49 -30.56
C ALA A 620 -2.12 3.52 -29.15
N PHE A 621 -1.21 2.61 -28.90
CA PHE A 621 -0.46 2.51 -27.66
C PHE A 621 0.91 1.89 -27.91
N THR A 622 1.79 1.97 -26.91
CA THR A 622 3.11 1.35 -26.93
C THR A 622 3.33 0.58 -25.65
N GLY A 623 3.51 -0.74 -25.75
CA GLY A 623 3.96 -1.55 -24.62
C GLY A 623 5.49 -1.53 -24.51
N ILE A 624 6.01 -1.44 -23.29
CA ILE A 624 7.44 -1.28 -22.98
C ILE A 624 7.87 -2.27 -21.92
N PHE A 625 8.92 -3.04 -22.21
CA PHE A 625 9.70 -3.78 -21.21
C PHE A 625 10.85 -2.87 -20.74
N THR A 626 11.00 -2.71 -19.44
CA THR A 626 12.01 -1.81 -18.85
C THR A 626 12.90 -2.58 -17.87
N ALA A 627 14.23 -2.43 -18.03
CA ALA A 627 15.22 -2.77 -17.01
C ALA A 627 15.71 -1.46 -16.37
N SER A 628 15.44 -1.29 -15.06
CA SER A 628 15.80 -0.07 -14.31
C SER A 628 16.91 -0.37 -13.32
N ALA A 629 17.91 0.51 -13.22
CA ALA A 629 18.97 0.44 -12.23
C ALA A 629 19.10 1.77 -11.46
N ARG A 630 19.33 1.68 -10.16
CA ARG A 630 19.71 2.79 -9.30
C ARG A 630 21.18 2.64 -8.96
N VAL A 631 22.02 3.53 -9.44
CA VAL A 631 23.48 3.39 -9.31
C VAL A 631 24.10 4.71 -8.85
N LEU A 632 25.22 4.66 -8.12
CA LEU A 632 26.04 5.84 -8.00
C LEU A 632 26.57 6.21 -9.40
N CYS A 633 26.56 7.49 -9.76
CA CYS A 633 26.96 7.93 -11.11
C CYS A 633 28.35 7.43 -11.51
N GLU A 634 29.28 7.30 -10.54
CA GLU A 634 30.61 6.72 -10.75
C GLU A 634 30.63 5.20 -11.02
N LYS A 635 29.52 4.50 -10.76
CA LYS A 635 29.32 3.05 -11.00
C LYS A 635 28.37 2.75 -12.17
N LEU A 636 28.09 3.73 -13.01
CA LEU A 636 27.18 3.56 -14.15
C LEU A 636 27.62 2.45 -15.12
N ASP A 637 28.93 2.25 -15.30
CA ASP A 637 29.51 1.15 -16.09
C ASP A 637 29.08 -0.23 -15.55
N PHE A 638 29.08 -0.40 -14.24
CA PHE A 638 28.58 -1.63 -13.62
C PHE A 638 27.09 -1.82 -13.90
N GLY A 639 26.28 -0.75 -13.77
CA GLY A 639 24.83 -0.82 -14.03
C GLY A 639 24.52 -1.31 -15.44
N PHE A 640 25.17 -0.78 -16.48
CA PHE A 640 25.02 -1.25 -17.86
C PHE A 640 25.51 -2.69 -18.05
N SER A 641 26.64 -3.04 -17.44
CA SER A 641 27.22 -4.40 -17.55
C SER A 641 26.32 -5.45 -16.90
N ALA A 642 25.75 -5.15 -15.72
CA ALA A 642 24.84 -6.04 -15.01
C ALA A 642 23.49 -6.20 -15.76
N ILE A 643 22.93 -5.11 -16.30
CA ILE A 643 21.73 -5.19 -17.16
C ILE A 643 22.03 -6.04 -18.39
N ALA A 644 23.20 -5.85 -19.04
CA ALA A 644 23.58 -6.64 -20.20
C ALA A 644 23.70 -8.14 -19.87
N GLU A 645 24.24 -8.48 -18.71
CA GLU A 645 24.35 -9.87 -18.24
C GLU A 645 22.96 -10.49 -17.97
N ILE A 646 22.09 -9.77 -17.25
CA ILE A 646 20.72 -10.24 -16.98
C ILE A 646 19.95 -10.50 -18.28
N LEU A 647 20.02 -9.59 -19.23
CA LEU A 647 19.22 -9.67 -20.46
C LEU A 647 19.76 -10.67 -21.50
N LEU A 648 21.07 -10.86 -21.57
CA LEU A 648 21.74 -11.57 -22.66
C LEU A 648 22.42 -12.87 -22.26
N ASP A 649 22.85 -13.01 -21.01
CA ASP A 649 23.63 -14.17 -20.53
C ASP A 649 22.80 -15.13 -19.65
N SER A 650 21.52 -14.82 -19.37
CA SER A 650 20.64 -15.67 -18.55
C SER A 650 20.41 -17.05 -19.17
N ILE A 651 20.56 -18.11 -18.37
CA ILE A 651 20.37 -19.50 -18.78
C ILE A 651 18.88 -19.86 -18.62
N LEU A 652 18.13 -19.81 -19.73
CA LEU A 652 16.67 -19.98 -19.75
C LEU A 652 16.22 -21.43 -19.95
N ASP A 653 17.11 -22.42 -19.83
CA ASP A 653 16.82 -23.84 -20.03
C ASP A 653 17.07 -24.74 -18.81
N ASP A 654 17.23 -24.15 -17.64
CA ASP A 654 17.17 -24.89 -16.37
C ASP A 654 15.69 -25.22 -16.04
N GLU A 655 15.26 -26.41 -16.46
CA GLU A 655 13.89 -26.89 -16.31
C GLU A 655 13.42 -26.86 -14.84
N LYS A 656 14.27 -27.29 -13.90
CA LYS A 656 13.94 -27.32 -12.48
C LYS A 656 13.72 -25.90 -11.95
N ARG A 657 14.67 -25.02 -12.21
CA ARG A 657 14.60 -23.64 -11.73
C ARG A 657 13.42 -22.86 -12.32
N LEU A 658 13.12 -23.07 -13.60
CA LEU A 658 11.94 -22.49 -14.24
C LEU A 658 10.64 -22.96 -13.60
N GLY A 659 10.52 -24.25 -13.26
CA GLY A 659 9.36 -24.79 -12.55
C GLY A 659 9.16 -24.13 -11.18
N GLU A 660 10.24 -23.97 -10.42
CA GLU A 660 10.24 -23.26 -9.13
C GLU A 660 9.78 -21.79 -9.30
N ILE A 661 10.31 -21.07 -10.30
CA ILE A 661 9.95 -19.66 -10.56
C ILE A 661 8.48 -19.52 -11.00
N VAL A 662 7.97 -20.44 -11.83
CA VAL A 662 6.55 -20.42 -12.24
C VAL A 662 5.64 -20.60 -11.03
N ALA A 663 5.95 -21.57 -10.14
CA ALA A 663 5.20 -21.80 -8.92
C ALA A 663 5.24 -20.58 -7.96
N GLU A 664 6.42 -20.02 -7.73
CA GLU A 664 6.62 -18.83 -6.91
C GLU A 664 5.89 -17.60 -7.49
N THR A 665 5.97 -17.40 -8.82
CA THR A 665 5.32 -16.27 -9.51
C THR A 665 3.79 -16.41 -9.44
N LYS A 666 3.25 -17.63 -9.58
CA LYS A 666 1.83 -17.91 -9.37
C LYS A 666 1.41 -17.54 -7.94
N SER A 667 2.16 -18.00 -6.92
CA SER A 667 1.90 -17.70 -5.51
C SER A 667 1.89 -16.19 -5.22
N LYS A 668 2.91 -15.47 -5.68
CA LYS A 668 2.99 -13.99 -5.54
C LYS A 668 1.86 -13.28 -6.28
N SER A 669 1.46 -13.76 -7.45
CA SER A 669 0.32 -13.20 -8.19
C SER A 669 -0.99 -13.41 -7.43
N GLN A 670 -1.20 -14.57 -6.82
CA GLN A 670 -2.36 -14.86 -5.98
C GLN A 670 -2.45 -13.92 -4.77
N MET A 671 -1.35 -13.72 -4.04
CA MET A 671 -1.30 -12.76 -2.93
C MET A 671 -1.67 -11.34 -3.39
N ARG A 672 -1.09 -10.88 -4.50
CA ARG A 672 -1.38 -9.56 -5.05
C ARG A 672 -2.85 -9.40 -5.47
N LEU A 673 -3.45 -10.42 -6.08
CA LEU A 673 -4.87 -10.42 -6.46
C LEU A 673 -5.78 -10.35 -5.22
N ASN A 674 -5.42 -11.00 -4.11
CA ASN A 674 -6.15 -10.88 -2.85
C ASN A 674 -5.99 -9.48 -2.21
N GLN A 675 -4.78 -8.94 -2.16
CA GLN A 675 -4.49 -7.64 -1.54
C GLN A 675 -5.04 -6.45 -2.33
N ALA A 676 -5.02 -6.54 -3.67
CA ALA A 676 -5.41 -5.46 -4.58
C ALA A 676 -6.53 -5.88 -5.56
N ALA A 677 -7.53 -6.62 -5.05
CA ALA A 677 -8.62 -7.15 -5.86
C ALA A 677 -9.41 -6.07 -6.61
N HIS A 678 -9.57 -4.87 -6.03
CA HIS A 678 -10.19 -3.72 -6.69
C HIS A 678 -9.43 -3.30 -7.96
N SER A 679 -8.11 -3.20 -7.90
CA SER A 679 -7.26 -2.85 -9.06
C SER A 679 -7.28 -3.95 -10.11
N ALA A 680 -7.28 -5.22 -9.69
CA ALA A 680 -7.40 -6.36 -10.59
C ALA A 680 -8.76 -6.38 -11.32
N ALA A 681 -9.85 -6.06 -10.61
CA ALA A 681 -11.19 -5.96 -11.21
C ALA A 681 -11.27 -4.82 -12.24
N VAL A 682 -10.68 -3.66 -11.95
CA VAL A 682 -10.61 -2.53 -12.90
C VAL A 682 -9.79 -2.91 -14.15
N MET A 683 -8.58 -3.46 -13.97
CA MET A 683 -7.74 -3.89 -15.08
C MET A 683 -8.46 -4.93 -15.96
N ARG A 684 -9.10 -5.91 -15.33
CA ARG A 684 -9.85 -6.95 -16.02
C ARG A 684 -11.05 -6.39 -16.79
N ALA A 685 -11.89 -5.56 -16.17
CA ALA A 685 -13.02 -4.93 -16.83
C ALA A 685 -12.58 -4.01 -17.98
N SER A 686 -11.48 -3.27 -17.82
CA SER A 686 -10.92 -2.40 -18.86
C SER A 686 -10.37 -3.22 -20.04
N SER A 687 -9.81 -4.40 -19.80
CA SER A 687 -9.27 -5.27 -20.84
C SER A 687 -10.33 -5.77 -21.84
N TYR A 688 -11.63 -5.66 -21.52
CA TYR A 688 -12.71 -6.07 -22.44
C TYR A 688 -12.90 -5.09 -23.60
N PHE A 689 -12.53 -3.82 -23.44
CA PHE A 689 -12.72 -2.78 -24.47
C PHE A 689 -11.45 -1.99 -24.81
N SER A 690 -10.40 -2.03 -23.97
CA SER A 690 -9.12 -1.33 -24.18
C SER A 690 -8.01 -2.32 -24.53
N ALA A 691 -7.39 -2.14 -25.68
CA ALA A 691 -6.26 -2.95 -26.13
C ALA A 691 -5.01 -2.75 -25.24
N GLU A 692 -4.78 -1.52 -24.72
CA GLU A 692 -3.74 -1.20 -23.74
C GLU A 692 -3.96 -2.02 -22.46
N SER A 693 -5.15 -1.96 -21.87
CA SER A 693 -5.48 -2.72 -20.67
C SER A 693 -5.43 -4.24 -20.89
N ALA A 694 -5.69 -4.72 -22.10
CA ALA A 694 -5.58 -6.14 -22.44
C ALA A 694 -4.12 -6.64 -22.40
N ILE A 695 -3.14 -5.82 -22.79
CA ILE A 695 -1.71 -6.14 -22.61
C ILE A 695 -1.37 -6.19 -21.13
N ASP A 696 -1.79 -5.20 -20.34
CA ASP A 696 -1.49 -5.14 -18.91
C ASP A 696 -2.11 -6.34 -18.17
N ASP A 697 -3.35 -6.73 -18.51
CA ASP A 697 -3.99 -7.91 -17.94
C ASP A 697 -3.25 -9.21 -18.30
N CYS A 698 -2.80 -9.38 -19.55
CA CYS A 698 -2.11 -10.60 -19.98
C CYS A 698 -0.63 -10.68 -19.55
N THR A 699 -0.02 -9.58 -19.09
CA THR A 699 1.37 -9.55 -18.59
C THR A 699 1.49 -9.38 -17.08
N GLY A 700 0.39 -9.08 -16.39
CA GLY A 700 0.43 -8.78 -14.97
C GLY A 700 -0.89 -8.86 -14.21
N GLY A 701 -2.05 -9.02 -14.87
CA GLY A 701 -3.37 -9.07 -14.25
C GLY A 701 -3.93 -10.48 -14.05
N ILE A 702 -5.26 -10.60 -14.04
CA ILE A 702 -5.97 -11.89 -13.93
C ILE A 702 -5.64 -12.80 -15.12
N GLY A 703 -5.56 -12.23 -16.34
CA GLY A 703 -5.17 -13.01 -17.53
C GLY A 703 -3.78 -13.63 -17.39
N PHE A 704 -2.82 -12.90 -16.81
CA PHE A 704 -1.50 -13.44 -16.52
C PHE A 704 -1.53 -14.52 -15.43
N TYR A 705 -2.31 -14.32 -14.37
CA TYR A 705 -2.50 -15.34 -13.34
C TYR A 705 -3.05 -16.65 -13.92
N GLN A 706 -4.06 -16.58 -14.78
CA GLN A 706 -4.63 -17.75 -15.45
C GLN A 706 -3.62 -18.46 -16.35
N PHE A 707 -2.76 -17.71 -17.04
CA PHE A 707 -1.64 -18.28 -17.80
C PHE A 707 -0.64 -18.99 -16.88
N LEU A 708 -0.29 -18.41 -15.73
CA LEU A 708 0.61 -19.03 -14.76
C LEU A 708 0.01 -20.30 -14.13
N GLU A 709 -1.27 -20.28 -13.81
CA GLU A 709 -2.00 -21.41 -13.24
C GLU A 709 -2.00 -22.61 -14.20
N GLU A 710 -2.35 -22.37 -15.45
CA GLU A 710 -2.33 -23.39 -16.51
C GLU A 710 -0.90 -23.89 -16.80
N THR A 711 0.09 -23.01 -16.79
CA THR A 711 1.49 -23.36 -16.99
C THR A 711 2.03 -24.18 -15.82
N ALA A 712 1.74 -23.81 -14.58
CA ALA A 712 2.19 -24.53 -13.38
C ALA A 712 1.57 -25.94 -13.31
N LYS A 713 0.26 -26.04 -13.61
CA LYS A 713 -0.47 -27.33 -13.59
C LYS A 713 0.08 -28.35 -14.60
N HIS A 714 0.53 -27.89 -15.75
CA HIS A 714 1.02 -28.73 -16.83
C HIS A 714 2.51 -28.50 -17.13
N PHE A 715 3.30 -28.07 -16.15
CA PHE A 715 4.68 -27.65 -16.38
C PHE A 715 5.54 -28.74 -16.98
N GLU A 716 5.47 -29.99 -16.47
CA GLU A 716 6.27 -31.11 -16.98
C GLU A 716 5.99 -31.42 -18.46
N GLU A 717 4.76 -31.19 -18.92
CA GLU A 717 4.36 -31.39 -20.31
C GLU A 717 4.75 -30.20 -21.20
N LYS A 718 4.70 -28.96 -20.64
CA LYS A 718 4.89 -27.69 -21.38
C LYS A 718 6.28 -27.10 -21.26
N LYS A 719 7.17 -27.62 -20.37
CA LYS A 719 8.48 -27.01 -20.09
C LYS A 719 9.32 -26.73 -21.32
N GLY A 720 9.33 -27.65 -22.30
CA GLY A 720 10.03 -27.42 -23.58
C GLY A 720 9.47 -26.27 -24.39
N GLU A 721 8.14 -26.10 -24.42
CA GLU A 721 7.48 -24.94 -25.06
C GLU A 721 7.79 -23.66 -24.30
N VAL A 722 7.71 -23.66 -22.97
CA VAL A 722 8.00 -22.49 -22.12
C VAL A 722 9.42 -22.01 -22.36
N ILE A 723 10.41 -22.90 -22.36
CA ILE A 723 11.81 -22.59 -22.64
C ILE A 723 11.98 -21.97 -24.04
N ALA A 724 11.38 -22.61 -25.06
CA ALA A 724 11.48 -22.11 -26.44
C ALA A 724 10.87 -20.72 -26.57
N LYS A 725 9.69 -20.50 -25.96
CA LYS A 725 9.00 -19.19 -25.97
C LYS A 725 9.75 -18.10 -25.22
N LEU A 726 10.34 -18.40 -24.05
CA LEU A 726 11.17 -17.45 -23.31
C LEU A 726 12.40 -17.02 -24.13
N LYS A 727 13.10 -17.98 -24.75
CA LYS A 727 14.26 -17.71 -25.62
C LYS A 727 13.87 -16.89 -26.86
N GLU A 728 12.77 -17.24 -27.52
CA GLU A 728 12.23 -16.51 -28.66
C GLU A 728 11.85 -15.07 -28.27
N THR A 729 11.13 -14.90 -27.17
CA THR A 729 10.70 -13.59 -26.66
C THR A 729 11.90 -12.70 -26.31
N ALA A 730 12.90 -13.22 -25.60
CA ALA A 730 14.13 -12.48 -25.27
C ALA A 730 14.89 -12.05 -26.55
N ALA A 731 15.06 -12.97 -27.52
CA ALA A 731 15.75 -12.68 -28.77
C ALA A 731 15.06 -11.60 -29.62
N ARG A 732 13.72 -11.51 -29.54
CA ARG A 732 12.92 -10.48 -30.25
C ARG A 732 12.96 -9.13 -29.55
N LEU A 733 12.91 -9.13 -28.21
CA LEU A 733 12.88 -7.89 -27.41
C LEU A 733 14.24 -7.20 -27.38
N PHE A 734 15.30 -7.93 -27.03
CA PHE A 734 16.59 -7.34 -26.67
C PHE A 734 17.49 -7.19 -27.90
N THR A 735 17.17 -6.20 -28.74
CA THR A 735 17.90 -5.86 -29.94
C THR A 735 18.33 -4.38 -29.96
N LYS A 736 19.38 -4.06 -30.73
CA LYS A 736 19.94 -2.69 -30.86
C LYS A 736 18.89 -1.68 -31.28
N GLU A 737 18.08 -2.03 -32.28
CA GLU A 737 17.08 -1.14 -32.87
C GLU A 737 15.89 -0.91 -31.96
N ASN A 738 15.64 -1.84 -31.02
CA ASN A 738 14.53 -1.77 -30.11
C ASN A 738 14.84 -1.02 -28.81
N MET A 739 16.14 -0.70 -28.57
CA MET A 739 16.59 -0.09 -27.33
C MET A 739 16.36 1.42 -27.32
N LEU A 740 15.78 1.90 -26.22
CA LEU A 740 15.63 3.30 -25.81
C LEU A 740 16.20 3.46 -24.41
N ILE A 741 16.89 4.53 -24.13
CA ILE A 741 17.44 4.84 -22.79
C ILE A 741 16.68 6.02 -22.18
N SER A 742 16.38 5.96 -20.90
CA SER A 742 16.03 7.12 -20.07
C SER A 742 17.04 7.22 -18.93
N TYR A 743 17.50 8.43 -18.65
CA TYR A 743 18.50 8.67 -17.61
C TYR A 743 18.20 9.95 -16.83
N THR A 744 18.00 9.80 -15.52
CA THR A 744 17.77 10.90 -14.59
C THR A 744 19.01 11.06 -13.70
N ALA A 745 19.69 12.19 -13.79
CA ALA A 745 20.88 12.53 -13.00
C ALA A 745 21.14 14.04 -13.07
N ALA A 746 22.03 14.55 -12.21
CA ALA A 746 22.49 15.94 -12.29
C ALA A 746 23.20 16.23 -13.63
N ALA A 747 23.23 17.49 -14.04
CA ALA A 747 23.78 17.90 -15.33
C ALA A 747 25.24 17.42 -15.54
N ASP A 748 26.07 17.53 -14.49
CA ASP A 748 27.49 17.11 -14.55
C ASP A 748 27.63 15.57 -14.64
N ASP A 749 26.66 14.83 -14.12
CA ASP A 749 26.64 13.36 -14.10
C ASP A 749 26.11 12.75 -15.43
N GLN A 750 25.54 13.56 -16.33
CA GLN A 750 25.04 13.08 -17.64
C GLN A 750 26.15 12.58 -18.58
N ALA A 751 27.37 13.12 -18.45
CA ALA A 751 28.48 12.80 -19.34
C ALA A 751 28.93 11.33 -19.24
N GLY A 752 28.77 10.68 -18.08
CA GLY A 752 29.13 9.27 -17.87
C GLY A 752 28.34 8.29 -18.76
N LEU A 753 27.15 8.70 -19.22
CA LEU A 753 26.29 7.86 -20.05
C LEU A 753 26.92 7.51 -21.42
N GLU A 754 27.64 8.45 -22.04
CA GLU A 754 28.27 8.23 -23.35
C GLU A 754 29.36 7.14 -23.28
N ALA A 755 30.11 7.08 -22.18
CA ALA A 755 31.13 6.08 -21.95
C ALA A 755 30.56 4.70 -21.61
N ALA A 756 29.47 4.66 -20.80
CA ALA A 756 28.91 3.41 -20.28
C ALA A 756 27.94 2.70 -21.27
N LEU A 757 27.20 3.44 -22.10
CA LEU A 757 26.22 2.89 -23.05
C LEU A 757 26.76 1.77 -23.96
N PRO A 758 28.00 1.84 -24.50
CA PRO A 758 28.56 0.78 -25.34
C PRO A 758 28.63 -0.59 -24.66
N LEU A 759 28.80 -0.64 -23.33
CA LEU A 759 28.89 -1.89 -22.54
C LEU A 759 27.66 -2.81 -22.69
N LEU A 760 26.49 -2.22 -22.93
CA LEU A 760 25.27 -2.96 -23.27
C LEU A 760 25.05 -2.98 -24.78
N LYS A 761 25.11 -1.83 -25.45
CA LYS A 761 24.70 -1.68 -26.85
C LYS A 761 25.48 -2.58 -27.79
N GLU A 762 26.80 -2.68 -27.63
CA GLU A 762 27.64 -3.51 -28.51
C GLU A 762 27.35 -5.00 -28.38
N ARG A 763 26.85 -5.42 -27.22
CA ARG A 763 26.48 -6.82 -26.94
C ARG A 763 25.09 -7.19 -27.47
N LEU A 764 24.19 -6.25 -27.64
CA LEU A 764 22.85 -6.51 -28.17
C LEU A 764 22.97 -6.99 -29.64
N PRO A 765 22.21 -8.03 -30.04
CA PRO A 765 22.15 -8.45 -31.43
C PRO A 765 21.43 -7.42 -32.28
N GLN A 766 21.68 -7.49 -33.60
CA GLN A 766 20.89 -6.78 -34.59
C GLN A 766 19.54 -7.50 -34.74
N GLY A 767 18.43 -6.78 -34.64
CA GLY A 767 17.10 -7.33 -34.87
C GLY A 767 16.74 -7.32 -36.37
N ASP A 768 15.66 -8.01 -36.70
CA ASP A 768 15.11 -8.00 -38.06
C ASP A 768 14.17 -6.82 -38.33
N GLY A 769 13.89 -6.01 -37.33
CA GLY A 769 12.99 -4.85 -37.40
C GLY A 769 11.50 -5.21 -37.48
N THR A 770 11.13 -6.50 -37.39
CA THR A 770 9.74 -6.94 -37.49
C THR A 770 8.91 -6.33 -36.37
N VAL A 771 7.76 -5.76 -36.71
CA VAL A 771 6.73 -5.24 -35.79
C VAL A 771 5.47 -6.06 -35.97
N TYR A 772 4.93 -6.57 -34.88
CA TYR A 772 3.69 -7.31 -34.87
C TYR A 772 2.55 -6.38 -34.44
N PRO A 773 1.45 -6.27 -35.24
CA PRO A 773 0.25 -5.58 -34.77
C PRO A 773 -0.32 -6.33 -33.58
N PHE A 774 -0.87 -5.58 -32.62
CA PHE A 774 -1.55 -6.21 -31.52
C PHE A 774 -2.89 -6.79 -32.00
N GLU A 775 -2.95 -8.12 -32.06
CA GLU A 775 -4.13 -8.86 -32.39
C GLU A 775 -4.97 -9.08 -31.13
N TRP A 776 -6.05 -8.33 -31.00
CA TRP A 776 -6.95 -8.38 -29.86
C TRP A 776 -8.40 -8.23 -30.35
N LYS A 777 -9.30 -8.88 -29.64
CA LYS A 777 -10.72 -8.80 -29.91
C LYS A 777 -11.44 -8.08 -28.78
N LYS A 778 -12.09 -6.97 -29.09
CA LYS A 778 -12.98 -6.31 -28.16
C LYS A 778 -14.15 -7.25 -27.85
N GLU A 779 -14.25 -7.71 -26.61
CA GLU A 779 -15.29 -8.62 -26.14
C GLU A 779 -15.62 -8.34 -24.69
N ASN A 780 -16.85 -7.91 -24.44
CA ASN A 780 -17.34 -7.68 -23.11
C ASN A 780 -17.62 -9.03 -22.43
N LEU A 781 -16.73 -9.50 -21.56
CA LEU A 781 -16.81 -10.78 -20.86
C LEU A 781 -17.71 -10.73 -19.63
N ASN A 782 -17.81 -9.58 -18.96
CA ASN A 782 -18.61 -9.39 -17.74
C ASN A 782 -18.49 -10.56 -16.76
N GLU A 783 -17.34 -10.64 -16.08
CA GLU A 783 -16.98 -11.77 -15.24
C GLU A 783 -17.25 -11.49 -13.76
N GLY A 784 -17.84 -12.46 -13.06
CA GLY A 784 -17.90 -12.55 -11.62
C GLY A 784 -16.94 -13.62 -11.11
N PHE A 785 -15.89 -13.21 -10.41
CA PHE A 785 -14.90 -14.10 -9.82
C PHE A 785 -15.24 -14.38 -8.36
N MET A 786 -15.46 -15.64 -8.05
CA MET A 786 -15.76 -16.12 -6.71
C MET A 786 -14.47 -16.36 -5.94
N THR A 787 -14.49 -15.95 -4.67
CA THR A 787 -13.42 -16.21 -3.68
C THR A 787 -14.06 -16.56 -2.34
N SER A 788 -13.24 -16.98 -1.38
CA SER A 788 -13.64 -17.19 0.01
C SER A 788 -13.76 -15.89 0.83
N SER A 789 -13.50 -14.73 0.21
CA SER A 789 -13.61 -13.42 0.86
C SER A 789 -15.03 -13.18 1.41
N GLN A 790 -15.13 -12.48 2.52
CA GLN A 790 -16.41 -12.02 3.09
C GLN A 790 -16.89 -10.68 2.52
N VAL A 791 -16.07 -10.05 1.66
CA VAL A 791 -16.33 -8.76 1.03
C VAL A 791 -16.16 -8.84 -0.48
N ASN A 792 -16.62 -7.80 -1.19
CA ASN A 792 -16.60 -7.74 -2.64
C ASN A 792 -15.86 -6.51 -3.15
N TYR A 793 -15.47 -6.56 -4.41
CA TYR A 793 -14.84 -5.50 -5.18
C TYR A 793 -15.54 -5.46 -6.54
N LEU A 794 -16.33 -4.41 -6.78
CA LEU A 794 -17.12 -4.29 -8.01
C LEU A 794 -16.57 -3.15 -8.88
N ALA A 795 -16.10 -3.47 -10.07
CA ALA A 795 -15.62 -2.50 -11.06
C ALA A 795 -16.62 -2.33 -12.20
N ARG A 796 -16.89 -1.06 -12.58
CA ARG A 796 -17.58 -0.63 -13.80
C ARG A 796 -16.64 0.24 -14.60
N CYS A 797 -16.39 -0.12 -15.85
CA CYS A 797 -15.43 0.56 -16.72
C CYS A 797 -16.02 0.91 -18.09
N GLY A 798 -15.40 1.86 -18.79
CA GLY A 798 -15.76 2.23 -20.15
C GLY A 798 -14.84 3.29 -20.73
N ASN A 799 -14.97 3.55 -22.04
CA ASN A 799 -14.17 4.56 -22.73
C ASN A 799 -15.07 5.55 -23.47
N PHE A 800 -15.02 6.82 -23.08
CA PHE A 800 -15.82 7.88 -23.67
C PHE A 800 -15.22 8.44 -24.98
N VAL A 801 -13.90 8.35 -25.16
CA VAL A 801 -13.21 8.83 -26.37
C VAL A 801 -13.59 7.93 -27.57
N GLU A 802 -13.73 6.64 -27.37
CA GLU A 802 -14.22 5.71 -28.40
C GLU A 802 -15.67 6.01 -28.84
N LYS A 803 -16.45 6.66 -27.99
CA LYS A 803 -17.80 7.15 -28.30
C LYS A 803 -17.82 8.54 -28.94
N GLY A 804 -16.63 9.09 -29.30
CA GLY A 804 -16.51 10.39 -29.95
C GLY A 804 -16.54 11.61 -29.03
N LEU A 805 -16.41 11.41 -27.73
CA LEU A 805 -16.37 12.49 -26.75
C LEU A 805 -14.93 12.87 -26.40
N ALA A 806 -14.64 14.15 -26.19
CA ALA A 806 -13.32 14.66 -25.92
C ALA A 806 -13.03 14.77 -24.41
N TYR A 807 -11.78 14.52 -24.04
CA TYR A 807 -11.30 14.76 -22.69
C TYR A 807 -11.32 16.27 -22.36
N LYS A 808 -11.68 16.58 -21.12
CA LYS A 808 -11.65 17.93 -20.53
C LYS A 808 -10.98 17.89 -19.18
N GLY A 809 -10.20 18.90 -18.82
CA GLY A 809 -9.55 19.03 -17.51
C GLY A 809 -10.54 18.99 -16.34
N THR A 810 -11.78 19.46 -16.56
CA THR A 810 -12.86 19.42 -15.57
C THR A 810 -13.24 18.00 -15.10
N LEU A 811 -12.85 16.93 -15.84
CA LEU A 811 -12.98 15.53 -15.40
C LEU A 811 -12.12 15.21 -14.16
N ARG A 812 -11.02 15.94 -13.96
CA ARG A 812 -10.23 15.83 -12.74
C ARG A 812 -11.00 16.33 -11.52
N THR A 813 -11.69 17.48 -11.68
CA THR A 813 -12.55 18.01 -10.62
C THR A 813 -13.74 17.11 -10.34
N LEU A 814 -14.32 16.49 -11.40
CA LEU A 814 -15.38 15.51 -11.25
C LEU A 814 -14.94 14.28 -10.43
N LYS A 815 -13.68 13.84 -10.56
CA LYS A 815 -13.12 12.76 -9.72
C LYS A 815 -13.28 13.08 -8.23
N VAL A 816 -12.95 14.31 -7.81
CA VAL A 816 -13.06 14.76 -6.42
C VAL A 816 -14.53 14.83 -6.00
N ILE A 817 -15.39 15.45 -6.82
CA ILE A 817 -16.82 15.55 -6.53
C ILE A 817 -17.46 14.18 -6.37
N LEU A 818 -17.29 13.28 -7.33
CA LEU A 818 -17.88 11.94 -7.26
C LEU A 818 -17.29 11.14 -6.10
N GLY A 819 -15.97 11.21 -5.90
CA GLY A 819 -15.27 10.44 -4.87
C GLY A 819 -15.71 10.78 -3.45
N TYR A 820 -16.07 12.01 -3.17
CA TYR A 820 -16.29 12.47 -1.80
C TYR A 820 -17.71 13.00 -1.50
N ASP A 821 -18.49 13.43 -2.51
CA ASP A 821 -19.87 13.85 -2.28
C ASP A 821 -20.91 12.79 -2.64
N TYR A 822 -20.74 12.08 -3.74
CA TYR A 822 -21.74 11.10 -4.19
C TYR A 822 -21.40 9.67 -3.80
N LEU A 823 -20.25 9.17 -4.24
CA LEU A 823 -19.87 7.76 -4.04
C LEU A 823 -19.55 7.48 -2.57
N TRP A 824 -18.85 8.39 -1.88
CA TRP A 824 -18.53 8.24 -0.48
C TRP A 824 -19.79 8.06 0.38
N ILE A 825 -20.77 8.94 0.18
CA ILE A 825 -22.02 8.90 0.94
C ILE A 825 -22.81 7.61 0.63
N ASN A 826 -22.96 7.26 -0.65
CA ASN A 826 -23.87 6.16 -1.02
C ASN A 826 -23.24 4.76 -0.93
N VAL A 827 -21.93 4.61 -1.20
CA VAL A 827 -21.25 3.31 -1.19
C VAL A 827 -20.58 3.04 0.16
N ARG A 828 -19.91 4.04 0.77
CA ARG A 828 -19.25 3.86 2.06
C ARG A 828 -20.19 4.12 3.23
N VAL A 829 -20.67 5.35 3.40
CA VAL A 829 -21.42 5.75 4.61
C VAL A 829 -22.72 4.96 4.75
N LYS A 830 -23.51 4.88 3.68
CA LYS A 830 -24.80 4.15 3.66
C LYS A 830 -24.62 2.67 3.34
N GLY A 831 -23.75 2.36 2.38
CA GLY A 831 -23.55 1.00 1.91
C GLY A 831 -22.66 0.15 2.78
N GLY A 832 -21.84 0.76 3.66
CA GLY A 832 -20.93 0.07 4.57
C GLY A 832 -19.66 -0.46 3.91
N ALA A 833 -19.32 -0.05 2.69
CA ALA A 833 -18.03 -0.35 2.07
C ALA A 833 -16.91 0.43 2.77
N TYR A 834 -15.71 -0.12 2.79
CA TYR A 834 -14.55 0.61 3.33
C TYR A 834 -14.16 1.80 2.44
N GLY A 835 -14.26 1.64 1.12
CA GLY A 835 -13.96 2.73 0.20
C GLY A 835 -14.57 2.56 -1.18
N VAL A 836 -14.47 3.63 -1.96
CA VAL A 836 -14.88 3.67 -3.35
C VAL A 836 -14.00 4.61 -4.13
N MET A 837 -13.59 4.23 -5.32
CA MET A 837 -12.68 4.98 -6.16
C MET A 837 -13.27 5.19 -7.55
N ASN A 838 -12.85 6.28 -8.18
CA ASN A 838 -13.23 6.58 -9.56
C ASN A 838 -12.08 7.27 -10.28
N GLY A 839 -12.06 7.17 -11.60
CA GLY A 839 -11.09 7.86 -12.44
C GLY A 839 -11.55 7.98 -13.89
N ALA A 840 -11.11 9.05 -14.54
CA ALA A 840 -11.33 9.30 -15.96
C ALA A 840 -10.00 9.72 -16.61
N GLY A 841 -9.46 8.84 -17.42
CA GLY A 841 -8.19 9.04 -18.12
C GLY A 841 -8.29 9.99 -19.33
N ARG A 842 -7.16 10.62 -19.69
CA ARG A 842 -7.05 11.52 -20.84
C ARG A 842 -7.39 10.81 -22.16
N PHE A 843 -7.21 9.51 -22.21
CA PHE A 843 -7.46 8.65 -23.40
C PHE A 843 -8.84 8.02 -23.41
N GLY A 844 -9.69 8.40 -22.43
CA GLY A 844 -11.07 7.99 -22.34
C GLY A 844 -11.37 6.86 -21.38
N ASP A 845 -10.39 6.03 -21.03
CA ASP A 845 -10.58 4.93 -20.08
C ASP A 845 -10.98 5.48 -18.72
N SER A 846 -12.10 4.98 -18.21
CA SER A 846 -12.71 5.47 -16.98
C SER A 846 -13.27 4.32 -16.18
N TYR A 847 -13.27 4.47 -14.86
CA TYR A 847 -13.73 3.41 -13.95
C TYR A 847 -14.40 3.96 -12.71
N PHE A 848 -15.26 3.12 -12.13
CA PHE A 848 -15.78 3.18 -10.76
C PHE A 848 -15.51 1.83 -10.12
N VAL A 849 -15.01 1.80 -8.88
CA VAL A 849 -14.73 0.54 -8.17
C VAL A 849 -14.95 0.69 -6.67
N SER A 850 -15.63 -0.30 -6.07
CA SER A 850 -15.78 -0.41 -4.61
C SER A 850 -14.64 -1.24 -4.00
N TYR A 851 -14.37 -1.00 -2.73
CA TYR A 851 -13.30 -1.64 -1.97
C TYR A 851 -13.82 -2.16 -0.63
N ARG A 852 -13.64 -3.45 -0.35
CA ARG A 852 -14.18 -4.15 0.82
C ARG A 852 -15.68 -3.84 1.02
N ASP A 853 -16.46 -4.16 0.01
CA ASP A 853 -17.87 -3.81 -0.10
C ASP A 853 -18.74 -5.00 0.31
N PRO A 854 -19.70 -4.86 1.25
CA PRO A 854 -20.64 -5.91 1.57
C PRO A 854 -21.69 -6.15 0.46
N ASN A 855 -21.80 -5.22 -0.50
CA ASN A 855 -22.84 -5.20 -1.54
C ASN A 855 -22.26 -5.46 -2.95
N LEU A 856 -23.13 -5.78 -3.90
CA LEU A 856 -22.82 -5.86 -5.34
C LEU A 856 -23.87 -5.11 -6.17
N ARG A 857 -25.12 -5.54 -6.11
CA ARG A 857 -26.21 -4.96 -6.92
C ARG A 857 -26.49 -3.52 -6.52
N GLU A 858 -26.61 -3.27 -5.24
CA GLU A 858 -26.89 -1.96 -4.68
C GLU A 858 -25.79 -0.96 -5.07
N THR A 859 -24.54 -1.37 -5.03
CA THR A 859 -23.39 -0.57 -5.45
C THR A 859 -23.40 -0.31 -6.95
N ASN A 860 -23.79 -1.32 -7.78
CA ASN A 860 -23.96 -1.11 -9.21
C ASN A 860 -25.08 -0.11 -9.53
N GLU A 861 -26.17 -0.13 -8.78
CA GLU A 861 -27.29 0.84 -8.91
C GLU A 861 -26.84 2.26 -8.53
N VAL A 862 -25.97 2.40 -7.52
CA VAL A 862 -25.33 3.70 -7.19
C VAL A 862 -24.53 4.22 -8.38
N TYR A 863 -23.77 3.38 -9.07
CA TYR A 863 -23.02 3.80 -10.27
C TYR A 863 -23.95 4.27 -11.39
N GLU A 864 -25.07 3.60 -11.63
CA GLU A 864 -26.08 4.07 -12.61
C GLU A 864 -26.71 5.43 -12.20
N GLY A 865 -26.79 5.71 -10.90
CA GLY A 865 -27.32 6.96 -10.36
C GLY A 865 -26.40 8.18 -10.54
N ILE A 866 -25.15 8.02 -11.00
CA ILE A 866 -24.20 9.13 -11.19
C ILE A 866 -24.70 10.13 -12.25
N VAL A 867 -25.30 9.65 -13.34
CA VAL A 867 -25.74 10.51 -14.44
C VAL A 867 -26.87 11.48 -13.99
N PRO A 868 -27.99 11.03 -13.38
CA PRO A 868 -28.98 11.94 -12.85
C PRO A 868 -28.46 12.87 -11.75
N TYR A 869 -27.52 12.42 -10.91
CA TYR A 869 -26.85 13.29 -9.96
C TYR A 869 -26.13 14.46 -10.65
N LEU A 870 -25.35 14.17 -11.71
CA LEU A 870 -24.63 15.19 -12.45
C LEU A 870 -25.56 16.17 -13.17
N GLU A 871 -26.66 15.69 -13.76
CA GLU A 871 -27.63 16.55 -14.45
C GLU A 871 -28.29 17.58 -13.52
N GLN A 872 -28.37 17.26 -12.22
CA GLN A 872 -28.94 18.09 -11.16
C GLN A 872 -27.87 18.75 -10.27
N PHE A 873 -26.59 18.63 -10.62
CA PHE A 873 -25.49 19.11 -9.77
C PHE A 873 -25.58 20.63 -9.54
N GLU A 874 -25.58 21.01 -8.28
CA GLU A 874 -25.51 22.39 -7.81
C GLU A 874 -24.42 22.53 -6.75
N ALA A 875 -23.66 23.60 -6.81
CA ALA A 875 -22.64 23.94 -5.83
C ALA A 875 -22.47 25.47 -5.77
N ASP A 876 -22.24 25.99 -4.58
CA ASP A 876 -21.89 27.41 -4.43
C ASP A 876 -20.37 27.65 -4.70
N GLU A 877 -19.95 28.91 -4.65
CA GLU A 877 -18.56 29.31 -4.92
C GLU A 877 -17.58 28.68 -3.90
N ARG A 878 -18.00 28.48 -2.65
CA ARG A 878 -17.17 27.85 -1.62
C ARG A 878 -16.95 26.39 -1.95
N ASP A 879 -17.98 25.66 -2.32
CA ASP A 879 -17.90 24.24 -2.69
C ASP A 879 -17.05 24.06 -3.95
N MET A 880 -17.28 24.88 -4.98
CA MET A 880 -16.45 24.82 -6.19
C MET A 880 -14.98 25.15 -5.90
N THR A 881 -14.72 26.05 -4.95
CA THR A 881 -13.34 26.36 -4.52
C THR A 881 -12.70 25.15 -3.83
N LYS A 882 -13.42 24.43 -2.94
CA LYS A 882 -12.94 23.18 -2.32
C LYS A 882 -12.56 22.15 -3.38
N PHE A 883 -13.45 21.88 -4.32
CA PHE A 883 -13.20 20.88 -5.37
C PHE A 883 -11.99 21.24 -6.25
N VAL A 884 -11.81 22.52 -6.57
CA VAL A 884 -10.62 22.98 -7.30
C VAL A 884 -9.36 22.75 -6.48
N ILE A 885 -9.35 23.11 -5.20
CA ILE A 885 -8.18 22.94 -4.31
C ILE A 885 -7.81 21.45 -4.20
N GLY A 886 -8.76 20.58 -3.90
CA GLY A 886 -8.52 19.14 -3.80
C GLY A 886 -8.02 18.52 -5.12
N THR A 887 -8.52 19.02 -6.26
CA THR A 887 -8.04 18.59 -7.58
C THR A 887 -6.59 19.00 -7.82
N ILE A 888 -6.22 20.22 -7.44
CA ILE A 888 -4.86 20.73 -7.59
C ILE A 888 -3.91 20.06 -6.62
N SER A 889 -4.36 19.68 -5.43
CA SER A 889 -3.56 18.88 -4.48
C SER A 889 -3.02 17.61 -5.12
N ASP A 890 -3.86 16.82 -5.78
CA ASP A 890 -3.44 15.61 -6.52
C ASP A 890 -2.39 15.92 -7.61
N LEU A 891 -2.53 17.06 -8.31
CA LEU A 891 -1.65 17.42 -9.42
C LEU A 891 -0.31 18.00 -8.96
N ASP A 892 -0.28 18.68 -7.82
CA ASP A 892 0.89 19.36 -7.28
C ASP A 892 1.62 18.53 -6.20
N ALA A 893 1.22 17.28 -5.99
CA ALA A 893 1.92 16.38 -5.07
C ALA A 893 3.43 16.32 -5.42
N PRO A 894 4.34 16.54 -4.45
CA PRO A 894 5.76 16.58 -4.71
C PRO A 894 6.27 15.22 -5.19
N LEU A 895 7.11 15.24 -6.23
CA LEU A 895 7.73 14.04 -6.80
C LEU A 895 9.23 14.07 -6.56
N LEU A 896 9.79 12.94 -6.16
CA LEU A 896 11.24 12.73 -6.14
C LEU A 896 11.82 12.76 -7.58
N PRO A 897 13.10 13.09 -7.75
CA PRO A 897 13.74 13.20 -9.07
C PRO A 897 13.50 12.00 -10.01
N PRO A 898 13.61 10.72 -9.59
CA PRO A 898 13.34 9.58 -10.47
C PRO A 898 11.89 9.56 -10.98
N TYR A 899 10.92 9.92 -10.14
CA TYR A 899 9.52 9.95 -10.55
C TYR A 899 9.19 11.13 -11.49
N LYS A 900 9.92 12.26 -11.38
CA LYS A 900 9.84 13.35 -12.37
C LYS A 900 10.35 12.88 -13.73
N GLY A 901 11.43 12.09 -13.76
CA GLY A 901 11.94 11.46 -14.98
C GLY A 901 10.92 10.49 -15.59
N ILE A 902 10.36 9.58 -14.79
CA ILE A 902 9.32 8.62 -15.24
C ILE A 902 8.07 9.34 -15.76
N ARG A 903 7.64 10.42 -15.11
CA ARG A 903 6.52 11.26 -15.58
C ARG A 903 6.81 11.90 -16.92
N ALA A 904 8.04 12.36 -17.14
CA ALA A 904 8.48 12.94 -18.41
C ALA A 904 8.60 11.88 -19.51
N ASP A 905 9.10 10.67 -19.22
CA ASP A 905 9.07 9.52 -20.13
C ASP A 905 7.63 9.19 -20.56
N ALA A 906 6.72 9.07 -19.59
CA ALA A 906 5.31 8.80 -19.87
C ALA A 906 4.70 9.88 -20.79
N ALA A 907 5.00 11.15 -20.53
CA ALA A 907 4.56 12.26 -21.38
C ALA A 907 5.12 12.14 -22.81
N TRP A 908 6.37 11.73 -22.96
CA TRP A 908 6.99 11.51 -24.27
C TRP A 908 6.31 10.38 -25.05
N PHE A 909 6.07 9.21 -24.41
CA PHE A 909 5.39 8.08 -25.04
C PHE A 909 3.95 8.43 -25.43
N THR A 910 3.22 9.07 -24.54
CA THR A 910 1.81 9.41 -24.73
C THR A 910 1.61 10.63 -25.63
N GLY A 911 2.66 11.42 -25.93
CA GLY A 911 2.55 12.66 -26.68
C GLY A 911 1.89 13.81 -25.90
N VAL A 912 1.83 13.71 -24.55
CA VAL A 912 1.33 14.79 -23.70
C VAL A 912 2.39 15.87 -23.59
N THR A 913 1.99 17.14 -23.81
CA THR A 913 2.90 18.30 -23.82
C THR A 913 2.64 19.23 -22.63
N ASP A 914 3.62 20.11 -22.31
CA ASP A 914 3.47 21.18 -21.33
C ASP A 914 2.24 22.05 -21.60
N ALA A 915 1.94 22.35 -22.86
CA ALA A 915 0.77 23.12 -23.24
C ALA A 915 -0.55 22.37 -22.91
N MET A 916 -0.57 21.04 -23.02
CA MET A 916 -1.75 20.25 -22.69
C MET A 916 -1.99 20.20 -21.19
N ILE A 917 -0.94 20.05 -20.37
CA ILE A 917 -1.08 20.05 -18.90
C ILE A 917 -1.42 21.44 -18.38
N GLN A 918 -0.88 22.52 -18.99
CA GLN A 918 -1.28 23.88 -18.64
C GLN A 918 -2.75 24.16 -18.98
N LYS A 919 -3.21 23.74 -20.17
CA LYS A 919 -4.62 23.85 -20.54
C LYS A 919 -5.54 23.10 -19.57
N GLU A 920 -5.17 21.87 -19.19
CA GLU A 920 -5.91 21.09 -18.18
C GLU A 920 -6.02 21.86 -16.86
N ARG A 921 -4.90 22.44 -16.40
CA ARG A 921 -4.87 23.24 -15.18
C ARG A 921 -5.75 24.49 -15.28
N ASP A 922 -5.70 25.20 -16.40
CA ASP A 922 -6.53 26.38 -16.65
C ASP A 922 -8.03 26.04 -16.63
N GLU A 923 -8.43 24.91 -17.22
CA GLU A 923 -9.81 24.39 -17.19
C GLU A 923 -10.26 24.04 -15.76
N ILE A 924 -9.37 23.46 -14.93
CA ILE A 924 -9.64 23.14 -13.52
C ILE A 924 -9.82 24.43 -12.71
N LEU A 925 -8.91 25.39 -12.84
CA LEU A 925 -8.96 26.66 -12.09
C LEU A 925 -10.18 27.51 -12.42
N ALA A 926 -10.76 27.35 -13.62
CA ALA A 926 -11.90 28.10 -14.11
C ALA A 926 -13.23 27.34 -14.02
N VAL A 927 -13.25 26.09 -13.54
CA VAL A 927 -14.42 25.21 -13.55
C VAL A 927 -15.62 25.80 -12.82
N THR A 928 -16.79 25.63 -13.43
CA THR A 928 -18.10 26.07 -12.92
C THR A 928 -19.05 24.89 -12.72
N PRO A 929 -20.16 25.03 -11.97
CA PRO A 929 -21.17 23.98 -11.86
C PRO A 929 -21.76 23.57 -13.22
N GLU A 930 -21.86 24.52 -14.18
CA GLU A 930 -22.30 24.26 -15.55
C GLU A 930 -21.36 23.30 -16.28
N ASP A 931 -20.05 23.48 -16.10
CA ASP A 931 -19.04 22.60 -16.68
C ASP A 931 -19.15 21.18 -16.13
N ILE A 932 -19.46 21.02 -14.84
CA ILE A 932 -19.65 19.70 -14.20
C ILE A 932 -20.93 19.03 -14.76
N ARG A 933 -22.06 19.76 -14.83
CA ARG A 933 -23.28 19.20 -15.45
C ARG A 933 -23.05 18.78 -16.91
N ALA A 934 -22.22 19.52 -17.65
CA ALA A 934 -21.87 19.21 -19.04
C ALA A 934 -21.05 17.91 -19.20
N LEU A 935 -20.57 17.30 -18.10
CA LEU A 935 -19.88 16.00 -18.11
C LEU A 935 -20.82 14.79 -18.05
N ALA A 936 -22.13 14.97 -17.76
CA ALA A 936 -23.11 13.88 -17.69
C ALA A 936 -23.13 13.00 -18.96
N PRO A 937 -23.05 13.52 -20.20
CA PRO A 937 -22.94 12.70 -21.41
C PRO A 937 -21.68 11.82 -21.44
N ILE A 938 -20.56 12.28 -20.88
CA ILE A 938 -19.30 11.51 -20.79
C ILE A 938 -19.50 10.30 -19.88
N ILE A 939 -20.06 10.51 -18.68
CA ILE A 939 -20.31 9.43 -17.73
C ILE A 939 -21.38 8.46 -18.27
N ARG A 940 -22.41 8.96 -18.95
CA ARG A 940 -23.38 8.10 -19.65
C ARG A 940 -22.71 7.23 -20.72
N ALA A 941 -21.75 7.74 -21.46
CA ALA A 941 -20.99 6.99 -22.45
C ALA A 941 -20.13 5.90 -21.80
N VAL A 942 -19.47 6.20 -20.66
CA VAL A 942 -18.71 5.23 -19.87
C VAL A 942 -19.60 4.09 -19.39
N LEU A 943 -20.73 4.39 -18.73
CA LEU A 943 -21.64 3.39 -18.20
C LEU A 943 -22.33 2.56 -19.30
N SER A 944 -22.53 3.15 -20.48
CA SER A 944 -23.15 2.45 -21.64
C SER A 944 -22.30 1.31 -22.20
N GLU A 945 -21.00 1.25 -21.87
CA GLU A 945 -20.14 0.12 -22.26
C GLU A 945 -20.55 -1.18 -21.56
N GLN A 946 -21.24 -1.08 -20.42
CA GLN A 946 -21.69 -2.23 -19.61
C GLN A 946 -20.56 -3.19 -19.26
N SER A 947 -19.35 -2.68 -19.09
CA SER A 947 -18.16 -3.48 -18.74
C SER A 947 -18.08 -3.64 -17.24
N ILE A 948 -18.28 -4.85 -16.74
CA ILE A 948 -18.36 -5.20 -15.32
C ILE A 948 -17.37 -6.31 -15.00
N CYS A 949 -16.63 -6.17 -13.91
CA CYS A 949 -15.91 -7.26 -13.27
C CYS A 949 -16.11 -7.17 -11.76
N ALA A 950 -16.45 -8.28 -11.14
CA ALA A 950 -16.48 -8.40 -9.68
C ALA A 950 -15.54 -9.50 -9.21
N ILE A 951 -14.92 -9.27 -8.06
CA ILE A 951 -14.15 -10.27 -7.30
C ILE A 951 -14.72 -10.27 -5.88
N GLY A 952 -15.08 -11.42 -5.33
CA GLY A 952 -15.54 -11.41 -3.94
C GLY A 952 -16.27 -12.67 -3.49
N ASN A 953 -17.11 -12.51 -2.49
CA ASN A 953 -17.84 -13.56 -1.80
C ASN A 953 -18.61 -14.47 -2.76
N ALA A 954 -18.33 -15.76 -2.72
CA ALA A 954 -18.91 -16.74 -3.65
C ALA A 954 -20.44 -16.74 -3.65
N GLU A 955 -21.08 -16.65 -2.48
CA GLU A 955 -22.54 -16.65 -2.36
C GLU A 955 -23.16 -15.35 -2.91
N LYS A 956 -22.52 -14.20 -2.63
CA LYS A 956 -22.95 -12.90 -3.15
C LYS A 956 -22.83 -12.83 -4.68
N VAL A 957 -21.72 -13.32 -5.24
CA VAL A 957 -21.51 -13.38 -6.70
C VAL A 957 -22.54 -14.32 -7.35
N LYS A 958 -22.79 -15.50 -6.79
CA LYS A 958 -23.82 -16.43 -7.27
C LYS A 958 -25.24 -15.84 -7.19
N ALA A 959 -25.56 -15.18 -6.08
CA ALA A 959 -26.89 -14.55 -5.90
C ALA A 959 -27.14 -13.41 -6.91
N ASN A 960 -26.08 -12.77 -7.42
CA ASN A 960 -26.13 -11.69 -8.40
C ASN A 960 -25.61 -12.11 -9.78
N GLN A 961 -25.69 -13.40 -10.12
CA GLN A 961 -25.13 -13.96 -11.36
C GLN A 961 -25.70 -13.32 -12.65
N ASP A 962 -26.87 -12.71 -12.60
CA ASP A 962 -27.50 -11.99 -13.71
C ASP A 962 -26.77 -10.68 -14.09
N LEU A 963 -25.90 -10.16 -13.23
CA LEU A 963 -25.00 -9.05 -13.56
C LEU A 963 -23.84 -9.48 -14.47
N PHE A 964 -23.56 -10.78 -14.54
CA PHE A 964 -22.38 -11.32 -15.22
C PHE A 964 -22.78 -12.24 -16.39
N LYS A 965 -21.93 -12.33 -17.40
CA LYS A 965 -22.04 -13.34 -18.45
C LYS A 965 -21.41 -14.67 -18.02
N THR A 966 -20.41 -14.60 -17.15
CA THR A 966 -19.67 -15.75 -16.64
C THR A 966 -19.41 -15.58 -15.15
N VAL A 967 -19.71 -16.62 -14.38
CA VAL A 967 -19.34 -16.73 -12.95
C VAL A 967 -18.40 -17.91 -12.80
N LYS A 968 -17.25 -17.70 -12.18
CA LYS A 968 -16.21 -18.74 -11.98
C LYS A 968 -15.34 -18.44 -10.78
N ASN A 969 -14.61 -19.43 -10.30
CA ASN A 969 -13.60 -19.20 -9.26
C ASN A 969 -12.45 -18.34 -9.80
N LEU A 970 -11.88 -17.50 -8.95
CA LEU A 970 -10.66 -16.75 -9.27
C LEU A 970 -9.43 -17.67 -9.23
N PHE A 971 -9.38 -18.56 -8.26
CA PHE A 971 -8.31 -19.54 -8.04
C PHE A 971 -8.87 -20.96 -8.22
N ASN A 972 -8.11 -21.86 -8.92
CA ASN A 972 -8.53 -23.25 -9.19
C ASN A 972 -7.48 -24.24 -8.74
#